data_97e011bab7c96d298a6a0ced566cc715
#
_entry.id   97e011bab7c96d298a6a0ced566cc715
#
_cell.length_a   1.000
_cell.length_b   1.000
_cell.length_c   1.000
_cell.angle_alpha   90.00
_cell.angle_beta   90.00
_cell.angle_gamma   90.00
#
_symmetry.space_group_name_H-M   'P 1'
#
loop_
_entity.id
_entity.type
_entity.pdbx_description
1 polymer ?
#
loop_
_entity_poly.entity_id
_entity_poly.type
_entity_poly.pdbx_seq_one_letter_code
_entity_poly.pdbx_strand_id
1 'polypeptide(L)'
;MAEELFRSQVNGDRSIEVSSAGIGAVDGQSPSAYAVEVMKEKGLDISGLRSRPIQQEMVRKADCIFVMTYGHLDSLLLLYPAAAEKTFMLREFQPGLSPEERELDDPIGQSRETYRACRDQIQQSIPFLMEVVRKGVAAGTAPVGAAVAIGLAGDASGRILMSEAAEVLREEGCLTVMLSAGGTEEFPEIAKAAAESITSGRLQGAVLVGRSGIGLCMGANRFSSVRAVVANSPESARLARERYQANVLCLGADELGASDARACVQAWISASFRGARFEQPVNRLANLGKGSGGNPVGPDVERTDPRVAEAIRLEHRRQSENIELIASENFTSPAVMQVQGSCLTNKYAEGYPGRRWYGGCEFVDDVERAAIDRAKELFGAEHANVQPHSGAQANTAVYFAFLKHGDKILTMDLAHGGHLTHGHPKNFSGMFYTVKHYGVDPQSERVDYDLLEKAALEFQPKMITVGASAYSRLLDYARMRQIADKVGALLFADMAHVSGLVAGGVHPNPVPHADFVTTTTHKGLRGPRGGIILCKAKYAKEIDSMVFPGVQGGPLMHVIAGKAICFLEALKPEFKEYQAQVVRNARALAEGLKKHGYRIVSGGTDNHLMLVDLRPMGIDGKVAQEALDAAGITANKNSIPFDTASPMKPSGIRLGTPAMTTRGMKESEMFDIANLIHQALQKRNDPAALEGVREEVRRLTALFPLAS
;
A
#
# COMPACT_ATOMS: atom_id res chain seq x y z
N MET A 1 -22.91 8.81 35.90
CA MET A 1 -22.75 10.29 35.86
C MET A 1 -22.21 10.74 34.52
N ALA A 2 -21.06 10.28 34.03
CA ALA A 2 -20.45 10.73 32.79
C ALA A 2 -21.36 10.52 31.56
N GLU A 3 -21.97 9.36 31.40
CA GLU A 3 -22.90 9.06 30.30
C GLU A 3 -24.03 10.09 30.19
N GLU A 4 -24.68 10.41 31.31
CA GLU A 4 -25.83 11.30 31.31
C GLU A 4 -25.45 12.77 31.17
N LEU A 5 -24.30 13.17 31.77
CA LEU A 5 -23.75 14.51 31.54
C LEU A 5 -23.40 14.73 30.07
N PHE A 6 -22.76 13.74 29.44
CA PHE A 6 -22.43 13.83 28.02
C PHE A 6 -23.69 13.82 27.15
N ARG A 7 -24.64 12.92 27.43
CA ARG A 7 -25.93 12.83 26.71
C ARG A 7 -26.71 14.14 26.79
N SER A 8 -26.71 14.84 27.93
CA SER A 8 -27.37 16.14 28.09
C SER A 8 -26.79 17.24 27.21
N GLN A 9 -25.51 17.16 26.84
CA GLN A 9 -24.82 18.12 25.99
C GLN A 9 -24.97 17.80 24.49
N VAL A 10 -25.23 16.54 24.14
CA VAL A 10 -25.53 16.12 22.74
C VAL A 10 -26.86 16.69 22.26
N ASN A 11 -27.80 17.01 23.19
CA ASN A 11 -29.04 17.76 23.00
C ASN A 11 -29.81 17.42 21.70
N GLY A 12 -30.09 16.13 21.47
CA GLY A 12 -30.90 15.67 20.33
C GLY A 12 -30.15 15.43 19.02
N ASP A 13 -28.85 15.60 19.00
CA ASP A 13 -28.02 15.19 17.84
C ASP A 13 -28.04 13.66 17.73
N ARG A 14 -28.81 13.14 16.77
CA ARG A 14 -29.01 11.70 16.55
C ARG A 14 -27.80 11.01 15.92
N SER A 15 -26.78 11.76 15.54
CA SER A 15 -25.53 11.19 14.98
C SER A 15 -24.58 10.69 16.06
N ILE A 16 -24.81 11.03 17.36
CA ILE A 16 -23.95 10.66 18.48
C ILE A 16 -24.74 9.76 19.45
N GLU A 17 -24.31 8.51 19.56
CA GLU A 17 -24.82 7.55 20.56
C GLU A 17 -23.85 7.48 21.74
N VAL A 18 -24.38 7.64 22.96
CA VAL A 18 -23.56 7.64 24.20
C VAL A 18 -23.96 6.46 25.06
N SER A 19 -22.98 5.70 25.53
CA SER A 19 -23.20 4.57 26.43
C SER A 19 -22.04 4.39 27.40
N SER A 20 -22.28 3.79 28.56
CA SER A 20 -21.25 3.43 29.54
C SER A 20 -21.28 1.96 29.92
N ALA A 21 -20.10 1.44 30.32
CA ALA A 21 -19.93 0.09 30.82
C ALA A 21 -18.76 0.05 31.82
N GLY A 22 -18.70 -0.93 32.72
CA GLY A 22 -17.60 -1.10 33.65
C GLY A 22 -16.81 -2.37 33.41
N ILE A 23 -15.48 -2.32 33.56
CA ILE A 23 -14.58 -3.47 33.35
C ILE A 23 -14.87 -4.57 34.40
N GLY A 24 -15.12 -4.17 35.66
CA GLY A 24 -15.49 -5.07 36.75
C GLY A 24 -16.94 -4.92 37.21
N ALA A 25 -17.85 -4.37 36.38
CA ALA A 25 -19.21 -4.10 36.81
C ALA A 25 -20.02 -5.40 36.95
N VAL A 26 -20.81 -5.46 38.01
CA VAL A 26 -21.88 -6.45 38.17
C VAL A 26 -23.09 -5.92 37.44
N ASP A 27 -23.71 -6.77 36.60
CA ASP A 27 -24.85 -6.38 35.78
C ASP A 27 -26.10 -6.01 36.61
N GLY A 28 -26.81 -4.97 36.18
CA GLY A 28 -28.13 -4.62 36.73
C GLY A 28 -28.12 -3.81 38.05
N GLN A 29 -26.99 -3.38 38.56
CA GLN A 29 -26.95 -2.56 39.81
C GLN A 29 -27.41 -1.14 39.57
N SER A 30 -28.11 -0.58 40.55
CA SER A 30 -28.54 0.82 40.60
C SER A 30 -27.37 1.76 40.94
N PRO A 31 -27.38 3.02 40.43
CA PRO A 31 -26.43 4.03 40.87
C PRO A 31 -26.48 4.26 42.37
N SER A 32 -25.36 4.65 42.98
CA SER A 32 -25.30 5.00 44.41
C SER A 32 -26.22 6.20 44.70
N ALA A 33 -26.76 6.27 45.93
CA ALA A 33 -27.68 7.34 46.35
C ALA A 33 -27.07 8.74 46.13
N TYR A 34 -25.80 8.93 46.51
CA TYR A 34 -25.13 10.20 46.33
C TYR A 34 -24.91 10.55 44.84
N ALA A 35 -24.67 9.58 43.96
CA ALA A 35 -24.61 9.85 42.52
C ALA A 35 -25.94 10.37 42.01
N VAL A 36 -27.07 9.78 42.41
CA VAL A 36 -28.40 10.23 42.03
C VAL A 36 -28.68 11.64 42.52
N GLU A 37 -28.35 11.91 43.82
CA GLU A 37 -28.58 13.23 44.43
C GLU A 37 -27.79 14.33 43.71
N VAL A 38 -26.48 14.17 43.49
CA VAL A 38 -25.66 15.20 42.88
C VAL A 38 -26.01 15.43 41.43
N MET A 39 -26.50 14.43 40.72
CA MET A 39 -26.99 14.58 39.35
C MET A 39 -28.33 15.31 39.31
N LYS A 40 -29.23 15.11 40.27
CA LYS A 40 -30.47 15.86 40.40
C LYS A 40 -30.25 17.37 40.66
N GLU A 41 -29.14 17.75 41.29
CA GLU A 41 -28.74 19.17 41.42
C GLU A 41 -28.54 19.87 40.05
N LYS A 42 -28.24 19.11 39.00
CA LYS A 42 -28.11 19.58 37.64
C LYS A 42 -29.34 19.31 36.76
N GLY A 43 -30.44 18.88 37.36
CA GLY A 43 -31.69 18.55 36.67
C GLY A 43 -31.66 17.21 35.91
N LEU A 44 -30.67 16.34 36.19
CA LEU A 44 -30.50 15.07 35.53
C LEU A 44 -30.87 13.92 36.46
N ASP A 45 -31.77 13.04 36.05
CA ASP A 45 -32.17 11.86 36.81
C ASP A 45 -31.54 10.59 36.23
N ILE A 46 -30.64 10.00 37.02
CA ILE A 46 -29.95 8.76 36.71
C ILE A 46 -30.49 7.54 37.46
N SER A 47 -31.59 7.67 38.19
CA SER A 47 -32.13 6.57 39.03
C SER A 47 -32.55 5.33 38.24
N GLY A 48 -32.92 5.53 36.94
CA GLY A 48 -33.28 4.47 36.01
C GLY A 48 -32.11 3.73 35.36
N LEU A 49 -30.89 4.26 35.46
CA LEU A 49 -29.71 3.61 34.86
C LEU A 49 -29.33 2.33 35.59
N ARG A 50 -28.74 1.40 34.87
CA ARG A 50 -28.24 0.14 35.41
C ARG A 50 -26.81 -0.10 34.96
N SER A 51 -25.97 -0.62 35.86
CA SER A 51 -24.61 -1.04 35.51
C SER A 51 -24.64 -2.22 34.54
N ARG A 52 -23.65 -2.27 33.65
CA ARG A 52 -23.41 -3.41 32.77
C ARG A 52 -21.91 -3.65 32.58
N PRO A 53 -21.48 -4.91 32.47
CA PRO A 53 -20.11 -5.23 32.16
C PRO A 53 -19.78 -4.84 30.70
N ILE A 54 -18.52 -4.50 30.46
CA ILE A 54 -18.05 -4.22 29.12
C ILE A 54 -18.06 -5.50 28.28
N GLN A 55 -18.51 -5.38 27.02
CA GLN A 55 -18.58 -6.50 26.07
C GLN A 55 -17.79 -6.15 24.80
N GLN A 56 -17.24 -7.19 24.17
CA GLN A 56 -16.45 -7.05 22.92
C GLN A 56 -17.21 -6.28 21.82
N GLU A 57 -18.51 -6.52 21.68
CA GLU A 57 -19.35 -5.86 20.70
C GLU A 57 -19.47 -4.35 20.95
N MET A 58 -19.53 -3.93 22.22
CA MET A 58 -19.55 -2.51 22.59
C MET A 58 -18.23 -1.84 22.21
N VAL A 59 -17.11 -2.51 22.53
CA VAL A 59 -15.77 -2.02 22.17
C VAL A 59 -15.62 -1.94 20.66
N ARG A 60 -16.11 -2.93 19.91
CA ARG A 60 -16.03 -2.94 18.43
C ARG A 60 -16.81 -1.80 17.79
N LYS A 61 -18.04 -1.52 18.30
CA LYS A 61 -18.94 -0.50 17.75
C LYS A 61 -18.57 0.93 18.11
N ALA A 62 -17.90 1.15 19.23
CA ALA A 62 -17.55 2.49 19.67
C ALA A 62 -16.53 3.13 18.72
N ASP A 63 -16.75 4.38 18.32
CA ASP A 63 -15.78 5.20 17.59
C ASP A 63 -14.75 5.83 18.53
N CYS A 64 -15.17 6.19 19.78
CA CYS A 64 -14.32 6.69 20.86
C CYS A 64 -14.69 6.00 22.17
N ILE A 65 -13.68 5.68 23.00
CA ILE A 65 -13.85 5.13 24.33
C ILE A 65 -13.12 6.04 25.31
N PHE A 66 -13.81 6.50 26.38
CA PHE A 66 -13.23 7.36 27.39
C PHE A 66 -13.20 6.63 28.73
N VAL A 67 -12.01 6.54 29.35
CA VAL A 67 -11.78 5.87 30.62
C VAL A 67 -11.45 6.87 31.72
N MET A 68 -11.70 6.48 32.98
CA MET A 68 -11.60 7.40 34.13
C MET A 68 -10.21 7.41 34.77
N THR A 69 -9.50 6.28 34.74
CA THR A 69 -8.17 6.11 35.33
C THR A 69 -7.24 5.36 34.37
N TYR A 70 -5.93 5.50 34.59
CA TYR A 70 -4.94 4.70 33.88
C TYR A 70 -5.10 3.20 34.14
N GLY A 71 -5.53 2.80 35.34
CA GLY A 71 -5.87 1.41 35.63
C GLY A 71 -7.03 0.87 34.77
N HIS A 72 -8.03 1.71 34.48
CA HIS A 72 -9.10 1.34 33.53
C HIS A 72 -8.58 1.26 32.10
N LEU A 73 -7.68 2.16 31.69
CA LEU A 73 -7.04 2.12 30.37
C LEU A 73 -6.26 0.81 30.18
N ASP A 74 -5.38 0.49 31.13
CA ASP A 74 -4.56 -0.72 31.08
C ASP A 74 -5.42 -1.98 31.03
N SER A 75 -6.44 -2.05 31.89
CA SER A 75 -7.36 -3.20 31.95
C SER A 75 -8.17 -3.36 30.66
N LEU A 76 -8.62 -2.26 30.07
CA LEU A 76 -9.36 -2.27 28.80
C LEU A 76 -8.45 -2.76 27.67
N LEU A 77 -7.24 -2.21 27.58
CA LEU A 77 -6.28 -2.57 26.50
C LEU A 77 -5.73 -3.99 26.66
N LEU A 78 -5.65 -4.50 27.89
CA LEU A 78 -5.31 -5.90 28.15
C LEU A 78 -6.40 -6.84 27.61
N LEU A 79 -7.68 -6.51 27.82
CA LEU A 79 -8.81 -7.31 27.36
C LEU A 79 -9.10 -7.14 25.87
N TYR A 80 -8.92 -5.93 25.36
CA TYR A 80 -9.25 -5.54 23.98
C TYR A 80 -8.15 -4.70 23.32
N PRO A 81 -7.01 -5.30 22.94
CA PRO A 81 -5.85 -4.56 22.38
C PRO A 81 -6.19 -3.69 21.15
N ALA A 82 -7.15 -4.12 20.35
CA ALA A 82 -7.60 -3.38 19.16
C ALA A 82 -8.32 -2.05 19.49
N ALA A 83 -8.63 -1.77 20.75
CA ALA A 83 -9.24 -0.53 21.18
C ALA A 83 -8.23 0.62 21.39
N ALA A 84 -6.92 0.37 21.30
CA ALA A 84 -5.88 1.34 21.65
C ALA A 84 -5.99 2.67 20.89
N GLU A 85 -6.28 2.62 19.58
CA GLU A 85 -6.35 3.81 18.72
C GLU A 85 -7.56 4.72 19.00
N LYS A 86 -8.54 4.23 19.76
CA LYS A 86 -9.81 4.94 20.04
C LYS A 86 -10.13 5.08 21.51
N THR A 87 -9.19 4.74 22.41
CA THR A 87 -9.36 4.83 23.87
C THR A 87 -8.51 5.95 24.44
N PHE A 88 -9.15 6.84 25.19
CA PHE A 88 -8.57 8.05 25.74
C PHE A 88 -8.98 8.20 27.21
N MET A 89 -8.17 8.96 28.00
CA MET A 89 -8.61 9.40 29.33
C MET A 89 -9.75 10.41 29.18
N LEU A 90 -10.74 10.38 30.06
CA LEU A 90 -11.89 11.30 29.98
C LEU A 90 -11.46 12.77 30.08
N ARG A 91 -10.39 13.07 30.82
CA ARG A 91 -9.85 14.42 30.97
C ARG A 91 -8.64 14.72 30.09
N GLU A 92 -8.32 13.87 29.12
CA GLU A 92 -7.12 13.97 28.28
C GLU A 92 -7.04 15.26 27.46
N PHE A 93 -8.17 15.71 26.95
CA PHE A 93 -8.24 16.86 26.05
C PHE A 93 -8.47 18.21 26.77
N GLN A 94 -8.58 18.19 28.09
CA GLN A 94 -8.72 19.40 28.91
C GLN A 94 -7.35 20.08 29.04
N PRO A 95 -7.16 21.33 28.59
CA PRO A 95 -5.87 22.01 28.65
C PRO A 95 -5.44 22.35 30.07
N GLY A 96 -4.13 22.30 30.31
CA GLY A 96 -3.53 22.75 31.57
C GLY A 96 -3.51 21.74 32.70
N LEU A 97 -3.95 20.47 32.45
CA LEU A 97 -3.89 19.40 33.43
C LEU A 97 -2.57 18.62 33.35
N SER A 98 -1.97 18.38 34.49
CA SER A 98 -0.87 17.38 34.63
C SER A 98 -1.41 15.96 34.39
N PRO A 99 -0.54 14.97 34.10
CA PRO A 99 -0.99 13.59 33.93
C PRO A 99 -1.78 13.02 35.12
N GLU A 100 -1.38 13.37 36.34
CA GLU A 100 -2.07 12.93 37.55
C GLU A 100 -3.47 13.56 37.68
N GLU A 101 -3.64 14.79 37.30
CA GLU A 101 -4.91 15.49 37.32
C GLU A 101 -5.89 14.99 36.26
N ARG A 102 -5.45 14.18 35.27
CA ARG A 102 -6.33 13.56 34.26
C ARG A 102 -7.12 12.37 34.81
N GLU A 103 -6.67 11.76 35.88
CA GLU A 103 -7.44 10.71 36.56
C GLU A 103 -8.65 11.29 37.29
N LEU A 104 -9.70 10.51 37.34
CA LEU A 104 -10.90 10.78 38.10
C LEU A 104 -11.01 9.72 39.20
N ASP A 105 -10.84 10.13 40.45
CA ASP A 105 -11.01 9.25 41.60
C ASP A 105 -12.43 8.69 41.64
N ASP A 106 -12.54 7.40 41.94
CA ASP A 106 -13.85 6.76 42.14
C ASP A 106 -14.46 7.25 43.47
N PRO A 107 -15.59 7.99 43.41
CA PRO A 107 -16.21 8.51 44.61
C PRO A 107 -16.99 7.46 45.42
N ILE A 108 -16.98 6.16 45.02
CA ILE A 108 -17.76 5.12 45.70
C ILE A 108 -17.36 4.95 47.16
N GLY A 109 -18.34 4.97 48.03
CA GLY A 109 -18.09 4.90 49.48
C GLY A 109 -17.61 6.20 50.13
N GLN A 110 -17.42 7.27 49.36
CA GLN A 110 -16.97 8.59 49.82
C GLN A 110 -18.15 9.54 50.15
N SER A 111 -17.83 10.79 50.53
CA SER A 111 -18.82 11.79 50.90
C SER A 111 -19.58 12.33 49.65
N ARG A 112 -20.72 12.96 49.92
CA ARG A 112 -21.51 13.65 48.88
C ARG A 112 -20.72 14.75 48.19
N GLU A 113 -19.84 15.44 48.91
CA GLU A 113 -18.94 16.47 48.40
C GLU A 113 -17.97 15.89 47.39
N THR A 114 -17.42 14.69 47.63
CA THR A 114 -16.54 13.98 46.69
C THR A 114 -17.29 13.61 45.40
N TYR A 115 -18.54 13.14 45.50
CA TYR A 115 -19.38 12.89 44.33
C TYR A 115 -19.66 14.16 43.52
N ARG A 116 -19.86 15.30 44.22
CA ARG A 116 -20.08 16.60 43.57
C ARG A 116 -18.80 17.06 42.82
N ALA A 117 -17.64 16.95 43.45
CA ALA A 117 -16.35 17.28 42.86
C ALA A 117 -16.08 16.43 41.62
N CYS A 118 -16.26 15.11 41.69
CA CYS A 118 -16.11 14.19 40.55
C CYS A 118 -17.07 14.55 39.40
N ARG A 119 -18.35 14.81 39.70
CA ARG A 119 -19.34 15.25 38.71
C ARG A 119 -18.90 16.53 38.00
N ASP A 120 -18.43 17.54 38.75
CA ASP A 120 -18.04 18.83 38.20
C ASP A 120 -16.76 18.74 37.36
N GLN A 121 -15.81 17.87 37.73
CA GLN A 121 -14.64 17.54 36.92
C GLN A 121 -15.03 16.88 35.58
N ILE A 122 -15.95 15.91 35.60
CA ILE A 122 -16.50 15.29 34.40
C ILE A 122 -17.16 16.35 33.52
N GLN A 123 -18.01 17.20 34.10
CA GLN A 123 -18.73 18.24 33.37
C GLN A 123 -17.79 19.24 32.69
N GLN A 124 -16.68 19.62 33.33
CA GLN A 124 -15.67 20.51 32.75
C GLN A 124 -14.97 19.92 31.54
N SER A 125 -14.84 18.59 31.47
CA SER A 125 -14.15 17.91 30.35
C SER A 125 -15.03 17.72 29.10
N ILE A 126 -16.35 17.68 29.27
CA ILE A 126 -17.28 17.35 28.18
C ILE A 126 -17.15 18.27 26.95
N PRO A 127 -17.00 19.61 27.06
CA PRO A 127 -16.84 20.46 25.87
C PRO A 127 -15.67 20.04 24.99
N PHE A 128 -14.55 19.64 25.57
CA PHE A 128 -13.36 19.19 24.85
C PHE A 128 -13.57 17.81 24.20
N LEU A 129 -14.26 16.90 24.89
CA LEU A 129 -14.64 15.61 24.34
C LEU A 129 -15.61 15.75 23.15
N MET A 130 -16.58 16.68 23.24
CA MET A 130 -17.51 16.96 22.16
C MET A 130 -16.82 17.48 20.91
N GLU A 131 -15.77 18.27 21.07
CA GLU A 131 -14.96 18.74 19.94
C GLU A 131 -14.25 17.56 19.24
N VAL A 132 -13.67 16.64 20.01
CA VAL A 132 -13.02 15.42 19.48
C VAL A 132 -14.02 14.51 18.76
N VAL A 133 -15.19 14.26 19.35
CA VAL A 133 -16.21 13.39 18.77
C VAL A 133 -16.80 13.99 17.48
N ARG A 134 -17.02 15.31 17.41
CA ARG A 134 -17.58 15.98 16.23
C ARG A 134 -16.60 16.15 15.07
N LYS A 135 -15.33 16.37 15.37
CA LYS A 135 -14.29 16.49 14.32
C LYS A 135 -13.89 15.15 13.71
N GLY A 136 -14.30 14.05 14.32
CA GLY A 136 -13.81 12.71 14.05
C GLY A 136 -12.36 12.56 14.53
N VAL A 137 -11.99 11.40 15.02
CA VAL A 137 -10.60 11.05 15.21
C VAL A 137 -10.04 10.77 13.81
N ALA A 138 -9.51 11.79 13.16
CA ALA A 138 -8.84 11.61 11.88
C ALA A 138 -7.66 10.65 12.10
N ALA A 139 -7.72 9.48 11.50
CA ALA A 139 -6.62 8.54 11.49
C ALA A 139 -5.37 9.28 10.98
N GLY A 140 -4.40 9.53 11.86
CA GLY A 140 -3.12 10.16 11.52
C GLY A 140 -2.83 11.54 12.12
N THR A 141 -3.74 12.18 12.85
CA THR A 141 -3.39 13.34 13.67
C THR A 141 -3.35 12.92 15.13
N ALA A 142 -2.16 12.60 15.62
CA ALA A 142 -1.92 12.58 17.06
C ALA A 142 -2.29 13.98 17.60
N PRO A 143 -3.12 14.09 18.64
CA PRO A 143 -3.38 15.39 19.25
C PRO A 143 -2.05 16.00 19.72
N VAL A 144 -1.92 17.30 19.62
CA VAL A 144 -0.81 18.03 20.20
C VAL A 144 -0.87 17.79 21.71
N GLY A 145 -0.03 16.86 22.21
CA GLY A 145 -0.02 16.41 23.61
C GLY A 145 -0.39 14.94 23.84
N ALA A 146 -0.40 14.07 22.80
CA ALA A 146 -0.52 12.64 23.01
C ALA A 146 0.66 12.13 23.87
N ALA A 147 0.37 11.51 24.99
CA ALA A 147 1.40 10.92 25.85
C ALA A 147 2.19 9.89 25.04
N VAL A 148 3.52 10.01 25.03
CA VAL A 148 4.40 9.06 24.35
C VAL A 148 4.27 7.70 25.04
N ALA A 149 3.82 6.67 24.31
CA ALA A 149 3.67 5.33 24.86
C ALA A 149 5.02 4.60 24.86
N ILE A 150 5.53 4.29 26.05
CA ILE A 150 6.82 3.63 26.26
C ILE A 150 6.59 2.26 26.92
N GLY A 151 7.11 1.21 26.29
CA GLY A 151 7.12 -0.13 26.84
C GLY A 151 8.14 -0.24 27.98
N LEU A 152 7.78 -1.00 29.04
CA LEU A 152 8.69 -1.33 30.12
C LEU A 152 8.68 -2.85 30.33
N ALA A 153 9.86 -3.46 30.30
CA ALA A 153 10.03 -4.88 30.56
C ALA A 153 11.42 -5.18 31.13
N GLY A 154 11.54 -6.30 31.83
CA GLY A 154 12.82 -6.75 32.35
C GLY A 154 12.72 -8.13 32.96
N ASP A 155 13.89 -8.70 33.29
CA ASP A 155 14.01 -9.94 34.04
C ASP A 155 13.95 -9.69 35.57
N ALA A 156 13.98 -10.77 36.35
CA ALA A 156 13.88 -10.69 37.81
C ALA A 156 14.97 -9.83 38.45
N SER A 157 16.15 -9.70 37.86
CA SER A 157 17.26 -8.87 38.37
C SER A 157 16.98 -7.37 38.24
N GLY A 158 16.14 -6.98 37.29
CA GLY A 158 15.86 -5.58 36.95
C GLY A 158 14.72 -4.92 37.74
N ARG A 159 14.06 -5.60 38.67
CA ARG A 159 12.81 -5.11 39.31
C ARG A 159 12.93 -3.72 39.96
N ILE A 160 14.03 -3.44 40.65
CA ILE A 160 14.24 -2.13 41.28
C ILE A 160 14.39 -1.06 40.22
N LEU A 161 15.23 -1.28 39.19
CA LEU A 161 15.44 -0.31 38.10
C LEU A 161 14.20 -0.11 37.27
N MET A 162 13.35 -1.16 37.11
CA MET A 162 12.06 -1.03 36.41
C MET A 162 11.09 -0.13 37.21
N SER A 163 11.08 -0.21 38.54
CA SER A 163 10.26 0.68 39.37
C SER A 163 10.68 2.14 39.19
N GLU A 164 11.98 2.41 39.22
CA GLU A 164 12.54 3.76 38.99
C GLU A 164 12.23 4.27 37.58
N ALA A 165 12.39 3.39 36.59
CA ALA A 165 12.07 3.75 35.20
C ALA A 165 10.58 4.10 35.04
N ALA A 166 9.69 3.32 35.64
CA ALA A 166 8.25 3.59 35.61
C ALA A 166 7.88 4.93 36.24
N GLU A 167 8.54 5.28 37.36
CA GLU A 167 8.32 6.59 38.01
C GLU A 167 8.77 7.74 37.14
N VAL A 168 9.98 7.67 36.56
CA VAL A 168 10.47 8.71 35.64
C VAL A 168 9.56 8.85 34.41
N LEU A 169 9.18 7.76 33.78
CA LEU A 169 8.30 7.81 32.61
C LEU A 169 6.95 8.46 32.96
N ARG A 170 6.43 8.21 34.16
CA ARG A 170 5.20 8.84 34.64
C ARG A 170 5.39 10.34 34.90
N GLU A 171 6.49 10.74 35.54
CA GLU A 171 6.85 12.14 35.82
C GLU A 171 6.99 12.94 34.51
N GLU A 172 7.51 12.29 33.43
CA GLU A 172 7.65 12.88 32.11
C GLU A 172 6.35 12.81 31.25
N GLY A 173 5.25 12.36 31.84
CA GLY A 173 3.95 12.31 31.16
C GLY A 173 3.82 11.21 30.11
N CYS A 174 4.66 10.18 30.18
CA CYS A 174 4.59 9.04 29.27
C CYS A 174 3.54 8.03 29.72
N LEU A 175 2.83 7.44 28.77
CA LEU A 175 2.04 6.23 29.00
C LEU A 175 3.01 5.04 29.12
N THR A 176 3.12 4.46 30.31
CA THR A 176 3.99 3.31 30.55
C THR A 176 3.21 2.01 30.35
N VAL A 177 3.62 1.18 29.41
CA VAL A 177 3.00 -0.11 29.10
C VAL A 177 3.91 -1.25 29.56
N MET A 178 3.48 -2.00 30.57
CA MET A 178 4.20 -3.20 31.01
C MET A 178 4.08 -4.29 29.95
N LEU A 179 5.23 -4.75 29.43
CA LEU A 179 5.25 -5.79 28.41
C LEU A 179 5.38 -7.17 29.06
N SER A 180 4.47 -8.07 28.68
CA SER A 180 4.53 -9.48 29.10
C SER A 180 5.22 -10.30 28.03
N ALA A 181 6.23 -11.06 28.41
CA ALA A 181 6.95 -12.00 27.55
C ALA A 181 6.37 -13.44 27.62
N GLY A 182 5.05 -13.56 27.73
CA GLY A 182 4.39 -14.88 27.73
C GLY A 182 4.68 -15.74 28.98
N GLY A 183 5.05 -15.11 30.09
CA GLY A 183 5.35 -15.80 31.33
C GLY A 183 6.81 -16.26 31.48
N THR A 184 7.68 -15.94 30.51
CA THR A 184 9.14 -16.15 30.61
C THR A 184 9.85 -14.84 30.93
N GLU A 185 10.91 -14.90 31.72
CA GLU A 185 11.80 -13.77 32.00
C GLU A 185 13.09 -13.85 31.16
N GLU A 186 13.09 -14.61 30.05
CA GLU A 186 14.26 -14.75 29.21
C GLU A 186 14.43 -13.55 28.27
N PHE A 187 15.66 -13.06 28.14
CA PHE A 187 15.96 -11.82 27.40
C PHE A 187 15.54 -11.86 25.91
N PRO A 188 15.55 -12.99 25.18
CA PRO A 188 15.12 -12.98 23.79
C PRO A 188 13.63 -12.68 23.64
N GLU A 189 12.80 -13.22 24.52
CA GLU A 189 11.35 -13.04 24.50
C GLU A 189 10.94 -11.63 24.94
N ILE A 190 11.63 -11.09 25.94
CA ILE A 190 11.45 -9.70 26.38
C ILE A 190 11.79 -8.73 25.22
N ALA A 191 12.93 -8.93 24.57
CA ALA A 191 13.38 -8.11 23.45
C ALA A 191 12.41 -8.21 22.25
N LYS A 192 11.88 -9.40 21.96
CA LYS A 192 10.90 -9.66 20.93
C LYS A 192 9.58 -8.93 21.20
N ALA A 193 9.03 -9.05 22.41
CA ALA A 193 7.77 -8.39 22.78
C ALA A 193 7.84 -6.86 22.63
N ALA A 194 8.97 -6.26 23.03
CA ALA A 194 9.20 -4.83 22.85
C ALA A 194 9.29 -4.45 21.36
N ALA A 195 10.06 -5.21 20.57
CA ALA A 195 10.28 -4.96 19.17
C ALA A 195 9.00 -5.10 18.33
N GLU A 196 8.18 -6.12 18.59
CA GLU A 196 6.89 -6.31 17.93
C GLU A 196 5.90 -5.19 18.26
N SER A 197 5.91 -4.69 19.50
CA SER A 197 5.06 -3.58 19.93
C SER A 197 5.47 -2.25 19.28
N ILE A 198 6.77 -2.02 19.07
CA ILE A 198 7.29 -0.86 18.34
C ILE A 198 7.01 -1.00 16.84
N THR A 199 7.21 -2.18 16.27
CA THR A 199 6.99 -2.46 14.84
C THR A 199 5.52 -2.28 14.44
N SER A 200 4.60 -2.67 15.31
CA SER A 200 3.14 -2.48 15.10
C SER A 200 2.65 -1.05 15.37
N GLY A 201 3.52 -0.13 15.78
CA GLY A 201 3.16 1.26 16.11
C GLY A 201 2.47 1.43 17.47
N ARG A 202 2.30 0.36 18.24
CA ARG A 202 1.68 0.43 19.58
C ARG A 202 2.51 1.22 20.59
N LEU A 203 3.84 1.23 20.41
CA LEU A 203 4.78 1.95 21.26
C LEU A 203 5.70 2.81 20.43
N GLN A 204 6.06 3.99 20.92
CA GLN A 204 7.09 4.84 20.35
C GLN A 204 8.50 4.46 20.79
N GLY A 205 8.62 3.68 21.87
CA GLY A 205 9.89 3.20 22.39
C GLY A 205 9.71 2.23 23.55
N ALA A 206 10.83 1.76 24.10
CA ALA A 206 10.82 0.89 25.29
C ALA A 206 12.05 1.11 26.18
N VAL A 207 11.89 0.88 27.48
CA VAL A 207 12.98 0.70 28.44
C VAL A 207 13.02 -0.77 28.84
N LEU A 208 14.17 -1.42 28.62
CA LEU A 208 14.37 -2.84 28.90
C LEU A 208 15.45 -2.99 29.97
N VAL A 209 15.18 -3.75 31.02
CA VAL A 209 16.07 -3.90 32.17
C VAL A 209 16.43 -5.38 32.37
N GLY A 210 17.71 -5.66 32.42
CA GLY A 210 18.24 -7.02 32.69
C GLY A 210 19.59 -6.94 33.36
N ARG A 211 20.21 -8.10 33.68
CA ARG A 211 21.49 -8.12 34.43
C ARG A 211 22.53 -7.15 33.84
N SER A 212 22.86 -7.25 32.55
CA SER A 212 23.82 -6.36 31.89
C SER A 212 23.15 -5.45 30.84
N GLY A 213 21.88 -5.66 30.50
CA GLY A 213 21.21 -5.00 29.37
C GLY A 213 21.69 -5.42 27.99
N ILE A 214 22.87 -6.07 27.88
CA ILE A 214 23.52 -6.39 26.59
C ILE A 214 22.67 -7.38 25.77
N GLY A 215 22.21 -8.47 26.35
CA GLY A 215 21.40 -9.48 25.67
C GLY A 215 20.09 -8.91 25.15
N LEU A 216 19.42 -8.04 25.93
CA LEU A 216 18.21 -7.33 25.54
C LEU A 216 18.47 -6.40 24.34
N CYS A 217 19.57 -5.66 24.37
CA CYS A 217 20.00 -4.79 23.28
C CYS A 217 20.29 -5.57 21.99
N MET A 218 21.03 -6.69 22.11
CA MET A 218 21.32 -7.56 20.96
C MET A 218 20.05 -8.17 20.37
N GLY A 219 19.14 -8.65 21.20
CA GLY A 219 17.86 -9.23 20.78
C GLY A 219 16.96 -8.21 20.09
N ALA A 220 16.79 -7.04 20.69
CA ALA A 220 15.95 -5.97 20.18
C ALA A 220 16.45 -5.43 18.82
N ASN A 221 17.77 -5.28 18.64
CA ASN A 221 18.37 -4.82 17.38
C ASN A 221 18.29 -5.85 16.23
N ARG A 222 17.74 -7.04 16.43
CA ARG A 222 17.39 -7.96 15.33
C ARG A 222 16.18 -7.50 14.52
N PHE A 223 15.41 -6.57 15.03
CA PHE A 223 14.23 -6.02 14.38
C PHE A 223 14.55 -4.65 13.75
N SER A 224 14.26 -4.52 12.49
CA SER A 224 14.68 -3.35 11.68
C SER A 224 14.05 -2.01 12.11
N SER A 225 12.91 -2.05 12.84
CA SER A 225 12.25 -0.88 13.41
C SER A 225 12.88 -0.42 14.73
N VAL A 226 13.79 -1.23 15.32
CA VAL A 226 14.39 -1.00 16.63
C VAL A 226 15.82 -0.47 16.50
N ARG A 227 16.12 0.52 17.30
CA ARG A 227 17.46 1.04 17.54
C ARG A 227 17.68 1.03 19.05
N ALA A 228 18.11 -0.14 19.56
CA ALA A 228 18.39 -0.35 20.98
C ALA A 228 19.82 0.03 21.33
N VAL A 229 19.99 0.59 22.50
CA VAL A 229 21.31 0.95 23.04
C VAL A 229 21.39 0.54 24.51
N VAL A 230 22.55 0.07 24.96
CA VAL A 230 22.86 -0.05 26.38
C VAL A 230 23.42 1.29 26.84
N ALA A 231 22.86 1.84 27.92
CA ALA A 231 23.37 3.08 28.50
C ALA A 231 23.76 2.87 29.98
N ASN A 232 25.01 3.23 30.28
CA ASN A 232 25.58 3.13 31.62
C ASN A 232 25.81 4.52 32.24
N SER A 233 25.33 5.58 31.58
CA SER A 233 25.38 6.95 32.10
C SER A 233 24.29 7.81 31.43
N PRO A 234 23.82 8.87 32.09
CA PRO A 234 22.86 9.81 31.53
C PRO A 234 23.34 10.43 30.21
N GLU A 235 24.64 10.68 30.07
CA GLU A 235 25.23 11.24 28.85
C GLU A 235 25.12 10.24 27.68
N SER A 236 25.41 8.95 27.91
CA SER A 236 25.27 7.92 26.87
C SER A 236 23.81 7.74 26.43
N ALA A 237 22.86 7.76 27.38
CA ALA A 237 21.44 7.70 27.13
C ALA A 237 20.93 8.89 26.29
N ARG A 238 21.34 10.11 26.66
CA ARG A 238 21.04 11.34 25.92
C ARG A 238 21.59 11.31 24.51
N LEU A 239 22.87 10.96 24.33
CA LEU A 239 23.53 10.89 23.02
C LEU A 239 22.88 9.84 22.11
N ALA A 240 22.44 8.71 22.66
CA ALA A 240 21.73 7.67 21.92
C ALA A 240 20.45 8.22 21.28
N ARG A 241 19.69 9.02 22.02
CA ARG A 241 18.47 9.65 21.49
C ARG A 241 18.79 10.76 20.50
N GLU A 242 19.68 11.70 20.89
CA GLU A 242 20.00 12.89 20.08
C GLU A 242 20.64 12.57 18.73
N ARG A 243 21.57 11.62 18.68
CA ARG A 243 22.39 11.35 17.49
C ARG A 243 21.96 10.13 16.71
N TYR A 244 21.43 9.12 17.37
CA TYR A 244 21.11 7.82 16.75
C TYR A 244 19.62 7.53 16.74
N GLN A 245 18.79 8.44 17.27
CA GLN A 245 17.33 8.28 17.34
C GLN A 245 16.94 6.94 18.00
N ALA A 246 17.71 6.53 19.04
CA ALA A 246 17.45 5.27 19.73
C ALA A 246 16.03 5.26 20.33
N ASN A 247 15.27 4.24 19.98
CA ASN A 247 13.89 4.05 20.46
C ASN A 247 13.78 2.94 21.52
N VAL A 248 14.88 2.27 21.85
CA VAL A 248 14.94 1.32 22.96
C VAL A 248 16.17 1.62 23.84
N LEU A 249 15.93 1.82 25.11
CA LEU A 249 16.97 1.99 26.14
C LEU A 249 17.10 0.70 26.92
N CYS A 250 18.29 0.09 26.95
CA CYS A 250 18.60 -1.08 27.74
C CYS A 250 19.47 -0.71 28.93
N LEU A 251 19.09 -1.15 30.13
CA LEU A 251 19.79 -0.88 31.38
C LEU A 251 20.28 -2.17 32.02
N GLY A 252 21.48 -2.14 32.58
CA GLY A 252 22.11 -3.25 33.30
C GLY A 252 21.92 -3.12 34.83
N ALA A 253 21.21 -4.06 35.47
CA ALA A 253 20.98 -4.04 36.91
C ALA A 253 22.22 -4.38 37.74
N ASP A 254 23.19 -5.08 37.15
CA ASP A 254 24.48 -5.38 37.81
C ASP A 254 25.45 -4.18 37.72
N GLU A 255 25.16 -3.16 36.88
CA GLU A 255 26.08 -2.07 36.61
C GLU A 255 25.57 -0.69 37.05
N LEU A 256 24.25 -0.52 37.17
CA LEU A 256 23.62 0.75 37.52
C LEU A 256 22.92 0.68 38.88
N GLY A 257 23.16 1.69 39.70
CA GLY A 257 22.32 1.95 40.87
C GLY A 257 20.96 2.57 40.48
N ALA A 258 19.98 2.52 41.41
CA ALA A 258 18.65 3.10 41.17
C ALA A 258 18.69 4.57 40.71
N SER A 259 19.52 5.40 41.36
CA SER A 259 19.70 6.82 41.02
C SER A 259 20.24 7.03 39.63
N ASP A 260 21.23 6.22 39.19
CA ASP A 260 21.85 6.35 37.87
C ASP A 260 20.92 5.86 36.76
N ALA A 261 20.18 4.78 37.02
CA ALA A 261 19.14 4.29 36.11
C ALA A 261 18.05 5.34 35.89
N ARG A 262 17.57 5.94 37.00
CA ARG A 262 16.62 7.07 36.95
C ARG A 262 17.14 8.21 36.05
N ALA A 263 18.38 8.63 36.29
CA ALA A 263 19.02 9.69 35.51
C ALA A 263 19.22 9.31 34.02
N CYS A 264 19.49 8.04 33.71
CA CYS A 264 19.58 7.55 32.32
C CYS A 264 18.22 7.60 31.63
N VAL A 265 17.13 7.13 32.25
CA VAL A 265 15.78 7.20 31.69
C VAL A 265 15.36 8.64 31.47
N GLN A 266 15.57 9.51 32.48
CA GLN A 266 15.30 10.93 32.39
C GLN A 266 16.02 11.59 31.19
N ALA A 267 17.31 11.35 31.06
CA ALA A 267 18.12 11.92 29.99
C ALA A 267 17.73 11.41 28.59
N TRP A 268 17.27 10.14 28.50
CA TRP A 268 16.86 9.55 27.25
C TRP A 268 15.48 10.06 26.80
N ILE A 269 14.50 10.13 27.70
CA ILE A 269 13.13 10.52 27.36
C ILE A 269 13.00 12.02 27.07
N SER A 270 13.74 12.86 27.81
CA SER A 270 13.75 14.32 27.62
C SER A 270 14.54 14.77 26.37
N ALA A 271 15.36 13.88 25.78
CA ALA A 271 16.18 14.22 24.62
C ALA A 271 15.40 14.11 23.32
N SER A 272 15.61 15.07 22.41
CA SER A 272 15.06 15.06 21.07
C SER A 272 16.14 14.76 20.02
N PHE A 273 15.76 14.04 18.96
CA PHE A 273 16.66 13.77 17.85
C PHE A 273 17.06 15.07 17.15
N ARG A 274 18.36 15.29 17.01
CA ARG A 274 18.90 16.55 16.46
C ARG A 274 18.82 16.70 14.94
N GLY A 275 18.35 15.66 14.22
CA GLY A 275 18.20 15.70 12.76
C GLY A 275 19.46 16.07 12.00
N ALA A 276 19.31 16.83 10.92
CA ALA A 276 20.39 17.41 10.12
C ALA A 276 21.50 16.40 9.75
N ARG A 277 22.74 16.63 10.19
CA ARG A 277 23.89 15.76 9.87
C ARG A 277 23.78 14.31 10.38
N PHE A 278 22.90 14.03 11.33
CA PHE A 278 22.68 12.67 11.88
C PHE A 278 21.58 11.90 11.15
N GLU A 279 20.73 12.57 10.40
CA GLU A 279 19.58 11.96 9.73
C GLU A 279 20.00 10.94 8.66
N GLN A 280 20.93 11.30 7.78
CA GLN A 280 21.43 10.37 6.76
C GLN A 280 22.12 9.12 7.36
N PRO A 281 23.04 9.23 8.33
CA PRO A 281 23.60 8.06 8.99
C PRO A 281 22.54 7.18 9.69
N VAL A 282 21.55 7.77 10.36
CA VAL A 282 20.47 7.03 11.02
C VAL A 282 19.59 6.31 10.01
N ASN A 283 19.25 6.97 8.90
CA ASN A 283 18.50 6.34 7.81
C ASN A 283 19.30 5.20 7.16
N ARG A 284 20.61 5.35 7.00
CA ARG A 284 21.49 4.26 6.57
C ARG A 284 21.52 3.12 7.60
N LEU A 285 21.61 3.42 8.89
CA LEU A 285 21.58 2.42 9.97
C LEU A 285 20.24 1.67 9.99
N ALA A 286 19.12 2.37 9.83
CA ALA A 286 17.79 1.76 9.73
C ALA A 286 17.63 0.86 8.49
N ASN A 287 18.47 1.08 7.48
CA ASN A 287 18.55 0.30 6.26
C ASN A 287 19.71 -0.72 6.26
N LEU A 288 20.61 -0.69 7.25
CA LEU A 288 21.59 -1.77 7.48
C LEU A 288 20.82 -3.02 7.94
N GLY A 289 20.77 -4.03 7.09
CA GLY A 289 19.99 -5.24 7.32
C GLY A 289 18.60 -5.26 6.66
N LYS A 290 18.05 -4.06 6.29
CA LYS A 290 17.13 -3.94 5.16
C LYS A 290 18.01 -3.59 3.97
N GLY A 291 18.60 -4.53 3.29
CA GLY A 291 19.55 -4.11 2.26
C GLY A 291 18.99 -3.06 1.31
N SER A 292 19.70 -1.93 1.20
CA SER A 292 20.02 -1.39 -0.13
C SER A 292 21.00 -2.36 -0.80
N GLY A 293 20.80 -3.64 -0.57
CA GLY A 293 21.60 -4.80 -0.80
C GLY A 293 21.35 -5.90 0.21
N GLY A 294 20.18 -5.98 0.87
CA GLY A 294 19.75 -7.21 1.53
C GLY A 294 19.80 -8.28 0.49
N ASN A 295 20.49 -9.39 0.77
CA ASN A 295 20.56 -10.50 -0.16
C ASN A 295 19.09 -10.76 -0.61
N PRO A 296 18.69 -10.41 -1.85
CA PRO A 296 17.32 -10.58 -2.33
C PRO A 296 16.98 -12.07 -2.41
N VAL A 297 17.94 -12.90 -2.04
CA VAL A 297 17.92 -14.36 -2.11
C VAL A 297 17.87 -14.90 -0.69
N GLY A 298 16.84 -15.67 -0.39
CA GLY A 298 16.77 -16.40 0.88
C GLY A 298 17.91 -17.46 0.99
N PRO A 299 18.34 -17.80 2.21
CA PRO A 299 19.46 -18.72 2.43
C PRO A 299 19.22 -20.11 1.83
N ASP A 300 17.98 -20.52 1.68
CA ASP A 300 17.63 -21.81 1.10
C ASP A 300 17.87 -21.84 -0.41
N VAL A 301 17.55 -20.74 -1.13
CA VAL A 301 17.86 -20.62 -2.56
C VAL A 301 19.36 -20.61 -2.79
N GLU A 302 20.11 -19.84 -1.98
CA GLU A 302 21.57 -19.78 -2.02
C GLU A 302 22.19 -21.15 -1.89
N ARG A 303 21.73 -21.96 -0.93
CA ARG A 303 22.23 -23.30 -0.65
C ARG A 303 21.85 -24.32 -1.72
N THR A 304 20.60 -24.17 -2.27
CA THR A 304 20.04 -25.15 -3.21
C THR A 304 20.56 -24.95 -4.63
N ASP A 305 20.58 -23.68 -5.09
CA ASP A 305 21.08 -23.36 -6.44
C ASP A 305 21.78 -21.99 -6.44
N PRO A 306 23.09 -21.97 -6.26
CA PRO A 306 23.90 -20.74 -6.28
C PRO A 306 23.81 -19.99 -7.63
N ARG A 307 23.55 -20.68 -8.76
CA ARG A 307 23.41 -20.04 -10.07
C ARG A 307 22.12 -19.22 -10.15
N VAL A 308 21.01 -19.78 -9.67
CA VAL A 308 19.74 -19.03 -9.59
C VAL A 308 19.87 -17.88 -8.59
N ALA A 309 20.50 -18.11 -7.45
CA ALA A 309 20.77 -17.08 -6.45
C ALA A 309 21.56 -15.90 -7.05
N GLU A 310 22.62 -16.18 -7.80
CA GLU A 310 23.41 -15.13 -8.47
C GLU A 310 22.61 -14.37 -9.53
N ALA A 311 21.82 -15.08 -10.33
CA ALA A 311 20.94 -14.42 -11.32
C ALA A 311 19.94 -13.45 -10.67
N ILE A 312 19.35 -13.83 -9.52
CA ILE A 312 18.44 -12.95 -8.77
C ILE A 312 19.19 -11.72 -8.25
N ARG A 313 20.41 -11.88 -7.72
CA ARG A 313 21.24 -10.74 -7.25
C ARG A 313 21.58 -9.78 -8.38
N LEU A 314 21.96 -10.30 -9.53
CA LEU A 314 22.31 -9.49 -10.70
C LEU A 314 21.07 -8.73 -11.22
N GLU A 315 19.90 -9.38 -11.29
CA GLU A 315 18.66 -8.75 -11.72
C GLU A 315 18.20 -7.67 -10.71
N HIS A 316 18.28 -7.94 -9.40
CA HIS A 316 18.01 -6.95 -8.37
C HIS A 316 18.93 -5.72 -8.49
N ARG A 317 20.21 -5.95 -8.76
CA ARG A 317 21.17 -4.88 -9.01
C ARG A 317 20.78 -4.08 -10.25
N ARG A 318 20.46 -4.74 -11.38
CA ARG A 318 20.01 -4.10 -12.60
C ARG A 318 18.78 -3.20 -12.34
N GLN A 319 17.76 -3.72 -11.67
CA GLN A 319 16.56 -2.97 -11.33
C GLN A 319 16.88 -1.76 -10.42
N SER A 320 17.83 -1.89 -9.50
CA SER A 320 18.23 -0.82 -8.59
C SER A 320 19.03 0.29 -9.27
N GLU A 321 19.95 -0.07 -10.17
CA GLU A 321 20.91 0.84 -10.79
C GLU A 321 20.42 1.45 -12.10
N ASN A 322 19.44 0.85 -12.81
CA ASN A 322 18.96 1.31 -14.10
C ASN A 322 17.74 2.23 -13.99
N ILE A 323 17.57 3.10 -14.97
CA ILE A 323 16.33 3.81 -15.26
C ILE A 323 15.44 2.88 -16.09
N GLU A 324 14.27 2.47 -15.56
CA GLU A 324 13.33 1.57 -16.22
C GLU A 324 12.22 2.34 -16.92
N LEU A 325 12.24 2.33 -18.25
CA LEU A 325 11.26 3.04 -19.10
C LEU A 325 10.43 2.12 -19.99
N ILE A 326 10.50 0.79 -19.79
CA ILE A 326 9.57 -0.12 -20.46
C ILE A 326 8.17 0.14 -19.90
N ALA A 327 7.26 0.61 -20.75
CA ALA A 327 5.93 1.08 -20.35
C ALA A 327 5.04 0.02 -19.68
N SER A 328 5.38 -1.26 -19.84
CA SER A 328 4.67 -2.40 -19.26
C SER A 328 5.33 -2.96 -18.01
N GLU A 329 6.40 -2.34 -17.51
CA GLU A 329 7.10 -2.75 -16.29
C GLU A 329 6.84 -1.79 -15.13
N ASN A 330 6.91 -2.35 -13.92
CA ASN A 330 6.73 -1.62 -12.68
C ASN A 330 7.30 -2.42 -11.51
N PHE A 331 7.45 -1.77 -10.36
CA PHE A 331 7.91 -2.41 -9.12
C PHE A 331 6.71 -2.68 -8.21
N THR A 332 6.56 -3.94 -7.80
CA THR A 332 5.49 -4.35 -6.88
C THR A 332 5.82 -3.95 -5.44
N SER A 333 4.80 -3.88 -4.58
CA SER A 333 5.01 -3.68 -3.14
C SER A 333 5.66 -4.91 -2.48
N PRO A 334 6.37 -4.72 -1.35
CA PRO A 334 6.89 -5.83 -0.57
C PRO A 334 5.81 -6.85 -0.18
N ALA A 335 4.58 -6.41 0.12
CA ALA A 335 3.48 -7.29 0.48
C ALA A 335 3.06 -8.21 -0.68
N VAL A 336 3.02 -7.69 -1.92
CA VAL A 336 2.77 -8.49 -3.12
C VAL A 336 3.89 -9.50 -3.34
N MET A 337 5.16 -9.12 -3.13
CA MET A 337 6.29 -10.04 -3.26
C MET A 337 6.26 -11.15 -2.21
N GLN A 338 5.98 -10.82 -0.94
CA GLN A 338 5.93 -11.79 0.16
C GLN A 338 4.85 -12.85 -0.04
N VAL A 339 3.65 -12.45 -0.46
CA VAL A 339 2.54 -13.39 -0.60
C VAL A 339 2.76 -14.40 -1.71
N GLN A 340 3.52 -14.06 -2.76
CA GLN A 340 3.84 -14.98 -3.85
C GLN A 340 4.77 -16.13 -3.41
N GLY A 341 5.60 -15.93 -2.38
CA GLY A 341 6.43 -16.95 -1.74
C GLY A 341 5.72 -17.69 -0.59
N SER A 342 4.41 -17.54 -0.41
CA SER A 342 3.65 -18.13 0.69
C SER A 342 3.29 -19.61 0.44
N CYS A 343 2.79 -20.29 1.50
CA CYS A 343 2.30 -21.66 1.43
C CYS A 343 1.09 -21.86 0.48
N LEU A 344 0.47 -20.78 0.01
CA LEU A 344 -0.63 -20.85 -0.95
C LEU A 344 -0.22 -21.48 -2.30
N THR A 345 1.08 -21.47 -2.61
CA THR A 345 1.62 -22.17 -3.79
C THR A 345 1.41 -23.69 -3.75
N ASN A 346 1.24 -24.27 -2.56
CA ASN A 346 1.07 -25.71 -2.38
C ASN A 346 -0.38 -26.18 -2.61
N LYS A 347 -1.35 -25.22 -2.67
CA LYS A 347 -2.77 -25.56 -2.68
C LYS A 347 -3.34 -25.70 -4.08
N TYR A 348 -3.88 -26.88 -4.40
CA TYR A 348 -4.65 -27.14 -5.61
C TYR A 348 -6.13 -26.77 -5.39
N ALA A 349 -6.70 -25.87 -6.22
CA ALA A 349 -8.03 -25.27 -5.97
C ALA A 349 -8.87 -25.13 -7.25
N GLU A 350 -8.95 -26.18 -8.08
CA GLU A 350 -9.81 -26.21 -9.27
C GLU A 350 -11.26 -25.92 -8.93
N GLY A 351 -11.93 -25.18 -9.77
CA GLY A 351 -13.27 -24.65 -9.55
C GLY A 351 -13.25 -23.22 -9.01
N TYR A 352 -14.29 -22.84 -8.30
CA TYR A 352 -14.51 -21.46 -7.80
C TYR A 352 -14.87 -21.48 -6.32
N PRO A 353 -14.78 -20.34 -5.59
CA PRO A 353 -15.11 -20.28 -4.17
C PRO A 353 -16.46 -20.92 -3.83
N GLY A 354 -16.45 -21.85 -2.88
CA GLY A 354 -17.63 -22.63 -2.47
C GLY A 354 -18.05 -23.75 -3.43
N ARG A 355 -17.36 -23.90 -4.59
CA ARG A 355 -17.64 -24.93 -5.60
C ARG A 355 -16.35 -25.49 -6.17
N ARG A 356 -15.45 -25.97 -5.27
CA ARG A 356 -14.17 -26.57 -5.61
C ARG A 356 -14.29 -28.08 -5.91
N TRP A 357 -13.38 -28.55 -6.73
CA TRP A 357 -13.24 -29.98 -7.00
C TRP A 357 -12.46 -30.71 -5.90
N TYR A 358 -11.75 -29.98 -5.04
CA TYR A 358 -10.89 -30.52 -3.98
C TYR A 358 -11.31 -29.97 -2.61
N GLY A 359 -11.10 -30.77 -1.55
CA GLY A 359 -11.27 -30.36 -0.17
C GLY A 359 -10.16 -29.44 0.32
N GLY A 360 -10.33 -28.84 1.51
CA GLY A 360 -9.33 -27.98 2.17
C GLY A 360 -9.16 -26.64 1.48
N CYS A 361 -10.19 -26.07 0.91
CA CYS A 361 -10.15 -24.81 0.17
C CYS A 361 -10.77 -23.64 0.93
N GLU A 362 -11.18 -23.81 2.17
CA GLU A 362 -11.86 -22.80 2.99
C GLU A 362 -11.10 -21.46 3.04
N PHE A 363 -9.78 -21.50 3.27
CA PHE A 363 -8.97 -20.30 3.37
C PHE A 363 -8.60 -19.67 2.02
N VAL A 364 -8.35 -20.50 0.99
CA VAL A 364 -8.08 -19.97 -0.36
C VAL A 364 -9.35 -19.43 -1.01
N ASP A 365 -10.53 -19.90 -0.61
CA ASP A 365 -11.80 -19.32 -1.01
C ASP A 365 -11.96 -17.89 -0.54
N ASP A 366 -11.56 -17.60 0.71
CA ASP A 366 -11.60 -16.24 1.25
C ASP A 366 -10.63 -15.31 0.52
N VAL A 367 -9.44 -15.81 0.18
CA VAL A 367 -8.46 -15.07 -0.63
C VAL A 367 -9.02 -14.72 -2.02
N GLU A 368 -9.62 -15.69 -2.70
CA GLU A 368 -10.16 -15.47 -4.03
C GLU A 368 -11.41 -14.57 -4.01
N ARG A 369 -12.30 -14.71 -3.01
CA ARG A 369 -13.42 -13.78 -2.79
C ARG A 369 -12.93 -12.35 -2.59
N ALA A 370 -11.93 -12.16 -1.74
CA ALA A 370 -11.33 -10.83 -1.53
C ALA A 370 -10.77 -10.22 -2.82
N ALA A 371 -10.14 -11.02 -3.69
CA ALA A 371 -9.65 -10.56 -4.98
C ALA A 371 -10.80 -10.18 -5.93
N ILE A 372 -11.86 -11.00 -5.99
CA ILE A 372 -13.05 -10.77 -6.82
C ILE A 372 -13.76 -9.48 -6.38
N ASP A 373 -14.05 -9.36 -5.09
CA ASP A 373 -14.81 -8.22 -4.55
C ASP A 373 -14.07 -6.90 -4.76
N ARG A 374 -12.76 -6.89 -4.46
CA ARG A 374 -11.91 -5.73 -4.68
C ARG A 374 -11.76 -5.35 -6.15
N ALA A 375 -11.66 -6.33 -7.06
CA ALA A 375 -11.63 -6.06 -8.50
C ALA A 375 -12.95 -5.44 -8.99
N LYS A 376 -14.10 -5.95 -8.51
CA LYS A 376 -15.42 -5.38 -8.82
C LYS A 376 -15.56 -3.95 -8.29
N GLU A 377 -15.17 -3.70 -7.07
CA GLU A 377 -15.18 -2.37 -6.45
C GLU A 377 -14.28 -1.39 -7.22
N LEU A 378 -13.03 -1.78 -7.49
CA LEU A 378 -12.01 -0.94 -8.11
C LEU A 378 -12.41 -0.45 -9.50
N PHE A 379 -13.08 -1.29 -10.29
CA PHE A 379 -13.41 -0.99 -11.70
C PHE A 379 -14.91 -0.74 -11.92
N GLY A 380 -15.76 -0.95 -10.91
CA GLY A 380 -17.22 -0.83 -11.05
C GLY A 380 -17.83 -1.95 -11.90
N ALA A 381 -17.30 -3.17 -11.82
CA ALA A 381 -17.76 -4.32 -12.62
C ALA A 381 -18.83 -5.15 -11.90
N GLU A 382 -19.76 -5.70 -12.66
CA GLU A 382 -20.79 -6.61 -12.13
C GLU A 382 -20.23 -7.98 -11.77
N HIS A 383 -19.27 -8.49 -12.56
CA HIS A 383 -18.57 -9.76 -12.34
C HIS A 383 -17.07 -9.63 -12.62
N ALA A 384 -16.28 -10.39 -11.87
CA ALA A 384 -14.84 -10.49 -12.04
C ALA A 384 -14.36 -11.94 -11.94
N ASN A 385 -13.58 -12.40 -12.92
CA ASN A 385 -12.83 -13.64 -12.83
C ASN A 385 -11.33 -13.29 -12.65
N VAL A 386 -10.76 -13.71 -11.51
CA VAL A 386 -9.38 -13.38 -11.11
C VAL A 386 -8.39 -14.52 -11.36
N GLN A 387 -8.83 -15.63 -11.95
CA GLN A 387 -8.02 -16.82 -12.17
C GLN A 387 -7.07 -16.76 -13.39
N PRO A 388 -7.28 -15.95 -14.46
CA PRO A 388 -6.37 -15.96 -15.60
C PRO A 388 -4.90 -15.79 -15.20
N HIS A 389 -4.04 -16.70 -15.68
CA HIS A 389 -2.60 -16.69 -15.37
C HIS A 389 -1.87 -15.53 -16.07
N SER A 390 -2.41 -15.05 -17.17
CA SER A 390 -1.87 -13.91 -17.93
C SER A 390 -2.97 -13.14 -18.65
N GLY A 391 -2.67 -11.92 -19.13
CA GLY A 391 -3.56 -11.17 -20.00
C GLY A 391 -3.89 -11.92 -21.30
N ALA A 392 -2.93 -12.63 -21.87
CA ALA A 392 -3.17 -13.44 -23.09
C ALA A 392 -4.21 -14.55 -22.82
N GLN A 393 -4.12 -15.25 -21.69
CA GLN A 393 -5.11 -16.29 -21.33
C GLN A 393 -6.48 -15.68 -21.00
N ALA A 394 -6.54 -14.50 -20.38
CA ALA A 394 -7.77 -13.76 -20.20
C ALA A 394 -8.45 -13.45 -21.56
N ASN A 395 -7.66 -12.93 -22.51
CA ASN A 395 -8.15 -12.66 -23.86
C ASN A 395 -8.61 -13.94 -24.57
N THR A 396 -7.82 -15.03 -24.46
CA THR A 396 -8.20 -16.33 -25.04
C THR A 396 -9.54 -16.82 -24.49
N ALA A 397 -9.77 -16.73 -23.19
CA ALA A 397 -11.02 -17.15 -22.57
C ALA A 397 -12.22 -16.33 -23.10
N VAL A 398 -12.07 -15.00 -23.24
CA VAL A 398 -13.13 -14.15 -23.81
C VAL A 398 -13.46 -14.55 -25.24
N TYR A 399 -12.43 -14.68 -26.09
CA TYR A 399 -12.65 -15.05 -27.49
C TYR A 399 -13.31 -16.44 -27.61
N PHE A 400 -12.83 -17.45 -26.89
CA PHE A 400 -13.35 -18.81 -26.99
C PHE A 400 -14.76 -18.96 -26.38
N ALA A 401 -15.12 -18.14 -25.40
CA ALA A 401 -16.45 -18.15 -24.80
C ALA A 401 -17.55 -17.69 -25.79
N PHE A 402 -17.23 -16.74 -26.68
CA PHE A 402 -18.25 -16.06 -27.50
C PHE A 402 -18.06 -16.15 -29.01
N LEU A 403 -16.93 -16.67 -29.47
CA LEU A 403 -16.62 -16.80 -30.88
C LEU A 403 -16.39 -18.27 -31.28
N LYS A 404 -16.72 -18.57 -32.52
CA LYS A 404 -16.42 -19.83 -33.19
C LYS A 404 -15.29 -19.64 -34.18
N HIS A 405 -14.62 -20.73 -34.55
CA HIS A 405 -13.61 -20.70 -35.61
C HIS A 405 -14.16 -20.04 -36.89
N GLY A 406 -13.43 -19.12 -37.45
CA GLY A 406 -13.79 -18.35 -38.66
C GLY A 406 -14.67 -17.12 -38.40
N ASP A 407 -15.16 -16.90 -37.17
CA ASP A 407 -15.90 -15.67 -36.85
C ASP A 407 -15.06 -14.43 -37.13
N LYS A 408 -15.72 -13.34 -37.53
CA LYS A 408 -15.08 -12.08 -37.88
C LYS A 408 -14.80 -11.21 -36.67
N ILE A 409 -13.57 -10.72 -36.54
CA ILE A 409 -13.16 -9.77 -35.50
C ILE A 409 -12.55 -8.53 -36.10
N LEU A 410 -12.93 -7.35 -35.56
CA LEU A 410 -12.35 -6.06 -35.94
C LEU A 410 -11.49 -5.57 -34.78
N THR A 411 -10.20 -5.34 -35.04
CA THR A 411 -9.21 -5.12 -33.98
C THR A 411 -8.24 -4.02 -34.36
N MET A 412 -7.54 -3.44 -33.38
CA MET A 412 -6.49 -2.45 -33.65
C MET A 412 -5.25 -3.10 -34.27
N ASP A 413 -4.72 -2.47 -35.34
CA ASP A 413 -3.49 -2.92 -36.00
C ASP A 413 -2.30 -2.89 -35.03
N LEU A 414 -1.48 -3.95 -35.06
CA LEU A 414 -0.27 -4.07 -34.24
C LEU A 414 0.72 -2.91 -34.52
N ALA A 415 0.89 -2.51 -35.78
CA ALA A 415 1.77 -1.42 -36.17
C ALA A 415 1.26 -0.05 -35.70
N HIS A 416 -0.04 0.06 -35.43
CA HIS A 416 -0.67 1.27 -34.90
C HIS A 416 -0.89 1.24 -33.38
N GLY A 417 -0.30 0.24 -32.71
CA GLY A 417 -0.29 0.14 -31.25
C GLY A 417 -1.12 -1.00 -30.67
N GLY A 418 -1.75 -1.86 -31.48
CA GLY A 418 -2.48 -3.05 -31.03
C GLY A 418 -1.60 -4.05 -30.24
N HIS A 419 -2.20 -5.13 -29.75
CA HIS A 419 -1.51 -6.22 -29.07
C HIS A 419 -1.48 -7.49 -29.93
N LEU A 420 -0.54 -8.40 -29.68
CA LEU A 420 -0.43 -9.67 -30.43
C LEU A 420 -1.73 -10.49 -30.39
N THR A 421 -2.44 -10.48 -29.25
CA THR A 421 -3.74 -11.17 -29.08
C THR A 421 -4.91 -10.47 -29.77
N HIS A 422 -4.64 -9.40 -30.53
CA HIS A 422 -5.64 -8.67 -31.32
C HIS A 422 -5.56 -9.04 -32.82
N GLY A 423 -5.41 -10.32 -33.11
CA GLY A 423 -5.47 -10.81 -34.50
C GLY A 423 -4.14 -10.96 -35.23
N HIS A 424 -3.00 -10.96 -34.51
CA HIS A 424 -1.71 -11.20 -35.17
C HIS A 424 -1.66 -12.61 -35.78
N PRO A 425 -1.19 -12.81 -37.05
CA PRO A 425 -1.26 -14.11 -37.73
C PRO A 425 -0.60 -15.29 -37.07
N LYS A 426 0.43 -15.04 -36.23
CA LYS A 426 1.12 -16.08 -35.43
C LYS A 426 0.52 -16.27 -34.03
N ASN A 427 -0.55 -15.58 -33.71
CA ASN A 427 -1.26 -15.71 -32.44
C ASN A 427 -2.56 -16.48 -32.64
N PHE A 428 -3.07 -17.17 -31.59
CA PHE A 428 -4.33 -17.88 -31.69
C PHE A 428 -5.45 -17.03 -32.31
N SER A 429 -5.53 -15.73 -31.99
CA SER A 429 -6.55 -14.83 -32.47
C SER A 429 -6.52 -14.63 -33.99
N GLY A 430 -5.32 -14.58 -34.60
CA GLY A 430 -5.17 -14.54 -36.04
C GLY A 430 -5.26 -15.91 -36.75
N MET A 431 -5.02 -17.00 -35.99
CA MET A 431 -5.13 -18.37 -36.54
C MET A 431 -6.56 -18.89 -36.55
N PHE A 432 -7.40 -18.47 -35.62
CA PHE A 432 -8.74 -19.00 -35.42
C PHE A 432 -9.84 -18.13 -36.05
N TYR A 433 -9.59 -16.81 -36.22
CA TYR A 433 -10.63 -15.85 -36.63
C TYR A 433 -10.29 -15.13 -37.93
N THR A 434 -11.33 -14.64 -38.59
CA THR A 434 -11.18 -13.78 -39.76
C THR A 434 -11.00 -12.33 -39.27
N VAL A 435 -9.79 -11.79 -39.45
CA VAL A 435 -9.39 -10.51 -38.84
C VAL A 435 -9.44 -9.39 -39.87
N LYS A 436 -10.03 -8.25 -39.51
CA LYS A 436 -9.82 -6.94 -40.17
C LYS A 436 -9.27 -5.99 -39.11
N HIS A 437 -8.29 -5.16 -39.51
CA HIS A 437 -7.71 -4.19 -38.60
C HIS A 437 -8.25 -2.79 -38.89
N TYR A 438 -8.40 -2.00 -37.79
CA TYR A 438 -8.52 -0.56 -37.85
C TYR A 438 -7.22 0.07 -37.34
N GLY A 439 -6.97 1.30 -37.72
CA GLY A 439 -5.74 2.00 -37.38
C GLY A 439 -5.97 3.43 -36.94
N VAL A 440 -4.92 4.24 -37.08
CA VAL A 440 -4.94 5.67 -36.79
C VAL A 440 -4.94 6.46 -38.08
N ASP A 441 -5.42 7.69 -38.02
CA ASP A 441 -5.33 8.65 -39.14
C ASP A 441 -3.87 9.04 -39.41
N PRO A 442 -3.45 9.10 -40.69
CA PRO A 442 -2.05 9.37 -41.06
C PRO A 442 -1.51 10.73 -40.62
N GLN A 443 -2.37 11.73 -40.44
CA GLN A 443 -1.95 13.10 -40.13
C GLN A 443 -1.92 13.33 -38.63
N SER A 444 -3.00 12.95 -37.92
CA SER A 444 -3.13 13.13 -36.47
C SER A 444 -2.49 12.02 -35.66
N GLU A 445 -2.24 10.85 -36.27
CA GLU A 445 -1.80 9.61 -35.62
C GLU A 445 -2.73 9.21 -34.46
N ARG A 446 -4.04 9.52 -34.56
CA ARG A 446 -5.10 9.17 -33.61
C ARG A 446 -6.11 8.26 -34.27
N VAL A 447 -6.81 7.46 -33.47
CA VAL A 447 -7.89 6.59 -33.92
C VAL A 447 -8.95 7.43 -34.63
N ASP A 448 -9.27 7.07 -35.89
CA ASP A 448 -10.35 7.65 -36.66
C ASP A 448 -11.61 6.78 -36.48
N TYR A 449 -12.54 7.27 -35.66
CA TYR A 449 -13.76 6.53 -35.31
C TYR A 449 -14.75 6.45 -36.52
N ASP A 450 -14.71 7.36 -37.46
CA ASP A 450 -15.59 7.34 -38.65
C ASP A 450 -15.09 6.29 -39.66
N LEU A 451 -13.77 6.19 -39.86
CA LEU A 451 -13.18 5.11 -40.65
C LEU A 451 -13.40 3.75 -39.95
N LEU A 452 -13.32 3.69 -38.64
CA LEU A 452 -13.60 2.47 -37.88
C LEU A 452 -15.08 2.08 -38.06
N GLU A 453 -16.03 2.99 -37.94
CA GLU A 453 -17.44 2.74 -38.18
C GLU A 453 -17.71 2.20 -39.57
N LYS A 454 -17.14 2.85 -40.61
CA LYS A 454 -17.23 2.39 -41.97
C LYS A 454 -16.69 0.97 -42.13
N ALA A 455 -15.52 0.69 -41.55
CA ALA A 455 -14.93 -0.65 -41.57
C ALA A 455 -15.80 -1.69 -40.86
N ALA A 456 -16.45 -1.34 -39.76
CA ALA A 456 -17.38 -2.21 -39.05
C ALA A 456 -18.63 -2.50 -39.87
N LEU A 457 -19.23 -1.49 -40.48
CA LEU A 457 -20.42 -1.64 -41.33
C LEU A 457 -20.14 -2.51 -42.57
N GLU A 458 -18.98 -2.36 -43.20
CA GLU A 458 -18.58 -3.17 -44.36
C GLU A 458 -18.24 -4.62 -43.96
N PHE A 459 -17.50 -4.81 -42.87
CA PHE A 459 -16.97 -6.11 -42.49
C PHE A 459 -17.96 -6.95 -41.72
N GLN A 460 -18.90 -6.33 -40.96
CA GLN A 460 -19.87 -6.98 -40.11
C GLN A 460 -19.18 -7.93 -39.10
N PRO A 461 -18.34 -7.42 -38.19
CA PRO A 461 -17.66 -8.25 -37.22
C PRO A 461 -18.63 -8.75 -36.15
N LYS A 462 -18.36 -9.94 -35.59
CA LYS A 462 -19.07 -10.46 -34.42
C LYS A 462 -18.56 -9.86 -33.11
N MET A 463 -17.28 -9.43 -33.11
CA MET A 463 -16.67 -8.77 -31.97
C MET A 463 -15.74 -7.64 -32.46
N ILE A 464 -15.81 -6.51 -31.77
CA ILE A 464 -14.85 -5.40 -31.91
C ILE A 464 -13.96 -5.41 -30.67
N THR A 465 -12.65 -5.53 -30.87
CA THR A 465 -11.67 -5.46 -29.77
C THR A 465 -11.00 -4.11 -29.76
N VAL A 466 -11.03 -3.45 -28.60
CA VAL A 466 -10.41 -2.16 -28.34
C VAL A 466 -9.36 -2.28 -27.25
N GLY A 467 -8.19 -1.71 -27.48
CA GLY A 467 -7.08 -1.72 -26.53
C GLY A 467 -5.75 -1.58 -27.26
N ALA A 468 -4.77 -1.06 -26.55
CA ALA A 468 -3.48 -0.77 -27.17
C ALA A 468 -2.31 -0.97 -26.20
N SER A 469 -1.21 -1.48 -26.77
CA SER A 469 0.08 -1.61 -26.07
C SER A 469 1.01 -0.41 -26.33
N ALA A 470 0.77 0.34 -27.40
CA ALA A 470 1.65 1.41 -27.84
C ALA A 470 0.85 2.58 -28.47
N TYR A 471 -0.18 3.03 -27.78
CA TYR A 471 -1.01 4.18 -28.17
C TYR A 471 -1.05 5.19 -27.02
N SER A 472 -0.60 6.41 -27.28
CA SER A 472 -0.35 7.42 -26.24
C SER A 472 -1.55 8.36 -25.98
N ARG A 473 -2.68 8.17 -26.66
CA ARG A 473 -3.86 9.02 -26.54
C ARG A 473 -5.02 8.31 -25.87
N LEU A 474 -6.05 9.05 -25.49
CA LEU A 474 -7.26 8.48 -24.93
C LEU A 474 -8.08 7.76 -25.99
N LEU A 475 -8.77 6.68 -25.59
CA LEU A 475 -9.74 5.96 -26.41
C LEU A 475 -11.16 6.35 -25.97
N ASP A 476 -12.04 6.60 -26.93
CA ASP A 476 -13.47 6.89 -26.69
C ASP A 476 -14.27 5.59 -26.68
N TYR A 477 -14.42 5.01 -25.51
CA TYR A 477 -15.16 3.75 -25.35
C TYR A 477 -16.66 3.92 -25.60
N ALA A 478 -17.22 5.09 -25.34
CA ALA A 478 -18.64 5.36 -25.64
C ALA A 478 -18.89 5.36 -27.15
N ARG A 479 -18.01 5.98 -27.93
CA ARG A 479 -18.09 5.94 -29.40
C ARG A 479 -17.88 4.53 -29.94
N MET A 480 -16.94 3.76 -29.37
CA MET A 480 -16.74 2.34 -29.68
C MET A 480 -18.01 1.50 -29.44
N ARG A 481 -18.70 1.74 -28.32
CA ARG A 481 -19.97 1.05 -28.01
C ARG A 481 -21.04 1.37 -29.06
N GLN A 482 -21.20 2.64 -29.42
CA GLN A 482 -22.16 3.05 -30.45
C GLN A 482 -21.89 2.35 -31.79
N ILE A 483 -20.61 2.24 -32.17
CA ILE A 483 -20.24 1.54 -33.42
C ILE A 483 -20.56 0.06 -33.33
N ALA A 484 -20.23 -0.59 -32.20
CA ALA A 484 -20.51 -2.01 -32.00
C ALA A 484 -22.02 -2.29 -32.03
N ASP A 485 -22.84 -1.43 -31.42
CA ASP A 485 -24.31 -1.54 -31.43
C ASP A 485 -24.89 -1.43 -32.84
N LYS A 486 -24.37 -0.56 -33.70
CA LYS A 486 -24.82 -0.40 -35.11
C LYS A 486 -24.67 -1.68 -35.91
N VAL A 487 -23.71 -2.52 -35.62
CA VAL A 487 -23.44 -3.79 -36.32
C VAL A 487 -23.80 -5.02 -35.53
N GLY A 488 -24.37 -4.87 -34.32
CA GLY A 488 -24.73 -5.97 -33.44
C GLY A 488 -23.52 -6.76 -32.90
N ALA A 489 -22.34 -6.13 -32.85
CA ALA A 489 -21.12 -6.77 -32.38
C ALA A 489 -20.98 -6.68 -30.86
N LEU A 490 -20.32 -7.67 -30.28
CA LEU A 490 -19.81 -7.60 -28.92
C LEU A 490 -18.65 -6.61 -28.83
N LEU A 491 -18.59 -5.83 -27.77
CA LEU A 491 -17.47 -4.92 -27.51
C LEU A 491 -16.56 -5.50 -26.43
N PHE A 492 -15.32 -5.78 -26.78
CA PHE A 492 -14.30 -6.30 -25.90
C PHE A 492 -13.18 -5.28 -25.71
N ALA A 493 -12.90 -4.87 -24.48
CA ALA A 493 -11.84 -3.92 -24.17
C ALA A 493 -10.67 -4.59 -23.41
N ASP A 494 -9.48 -4.53 -23.99
CA ASP A 494 -8.22 -4.89 -23.30
C ASP A 494 -7.57 -3.61 -22.76
N MET A 495 -7.73 -3.36 -21.46
CA MET A 495 -7.19 -2.16 -20.80
C MET A 495 -5.84 -2.41 -20.12
N ALA A 496 -5.12 -3.49 -20.47
CA ALA A 496 -3.91 -3.92 -19.76
C ALA A 496 -2.88 -2.81 -19.55
N HIS A 497 -2.67 -1.94 -20.52
CA HIS A 497 -1.72 -0.83 -20.40
C HIS A 497 -2.25 0.33 -19.56
N VAL A 498 -3.54 0.59 -19.58
CA VAL A 498 -4.14 1.75 -18.91
C VAL A 498 -4.90 1.42 -17.64
N SER A 499 -4.93 0.15 -17.22
CA SER A 499 -5.72 -0.31 -16.07
C SER A 499 -5.37 0.39 -14.76
N GLY A 500 -4.10 0.71 -14.51
CA GLY A 500 -3.69 1.51 -13.36
C GLY A 500 -4.29 2.92 -13.40
N LEU A 501 -4.26 3.56 -14.58
CA LEU A 501 -4.82 4.89 -14.79
C LEU A 501 -6.35 4.90 -14.65
N VAL A 502 -7.02 3.83 -15.13
CA VAL A 502 -8.47 3.63 -14.95
C VAL A 502 -8.80 3.49 -13.47
N ALA A 503 -8.07 2.61 -12.75
CA ALA A 503 -8.23 2.41 -11.30
C ALA A 503 -7.99 3.71 -10.51
N GLY A 504 -7.00 4.51 -10.92
CA GLY A 504 -6.72 5.82 -10.34
C GLY A 504 -7.70 6.93 -10.74
N GLY A 505 -8.66 6.64 -11.64
CA GLY A 505 -9.66 7.63 -12.09
C GLY A 505 -9.10 8.73 -12.98
N VAL A 506 -7.92 8.53 -13.59
CA VAL A 506 -7.26 9.52 -14.48
C VAL A 506 -7.32 9.14 -15.96
N HIS A 507 -8.04 8.08 -16.30
CA HIS A 507 -8.30 7.62 -17.65
C HIS A 507 -9.75 7.14 -17.79
N PRO A 508 -10.41 7.30 -18.94
CA PRO A 508 -11.77 6.77 -19.15
C PRO A 508 -11.87 5.28 -18.83
N ASN A 509 -12.94 4.89 -18.14
CA ASN A 509 -13.20 3.51 -17.75
C ASN A 509 -13.97 2.78 -18.87
N PRO A 510 -13.47 1.67 -19.45
CA PRO A 510 -14.20 0.89 -20.46
C PRO A 510 -15.34 0.05 -19.88
N VAL A 511 -15.37 -0.26 -18.58
CA VAL A 511 -16.30 -1.23 -17.98
C VAL A 511 -17.77 -0.88 -18.20
N PRO A 512 -18.23 0.38 -18.10
CA PRO A 512 -19.62 0.73 -18.40
C PRO A 512 -20.04 0.49 -19.85
N HIS A 513 -19.07 0.53 -20.78
CA HIS A 513 -19.33 0.51 -22.23
C HIS A 513 -19.12 -0.86 -22.87
N ALA A 514 -18.17 -1.65 -22.37
CA ALA A 514 -17.81 -2.94 -22.95
C ALA A 514 -18.66 -4.10 -22.40
N ASP A 515 -18.80 -5.16 -23.19
CA ASP A 515 -19.40 -6.44 -22.72
C ASP A 515 -18.38 -7.20 -21.86
N PHE A 516 -17.11 -7.15 -22.26
CA PHE A 516 -15.97 -7.77 -21.57
C PHE A 516 -14.83 -6.77 -21.47
N VAL A 517 -14.13 -6.82 -20.32
CA VAL A 517 -12.91 -6.05 -20.14
C VAL A 517 -11.84 -6.98 -19.57
N THR A 518 -10.68 -7.03 -20.16
CA THR A 518 -9.52 -7.74 -19.62
C THR A 518 -8.44 -6.79 -19.20
N THR A 519 -7.61 -7.22 -18.29
CA THR A 519 -6.37 -6.53 -17.95
C THR A 519 -5.32 -7.48 -17.41
N THR A 520 -4.07 -7.04 -17.47
CA THR A 520 -2.98 -7.59 -16.66
C THR A 520 -2.92 -6.90 -15.30
N THR A 521 -2.35 -7.56 -14.31
CA THR A 521 -2.22 -7.00 -12.95
C THR A 521 -0.84 -6.41 -12.66
N HIS A 522 0.16 -6.66 -13.50
CA HIS A 522 1.58 -6.36 -13.26
C HIS A 522 2.15 -5.13 -13.96
N LYS A 523 1.32 -4.31 -14.63
CA LYS A 523 1.75 -3.07 -15.30
C LYS A 523 1.49 -1.85 -14.41
N GLY A 524 0.67 -0.90 -14.85
CA GLY A 524 0.31 0.29 -14.07
C GLY A 524 -0.34 -0.01 -12.71
N LEU A 525 -0.94 -1.18 -12.52
CA LEU A 525 -1.51 -1.64 -11.24
C LEU A 525 -0.46 -2.05 -10.19
N ARG A 526 0.80 -2.30 -10.57
CA ARG A 526 1.90 -2.73 -9.68
C ARG A 526 1.65 -4.06 -8.94
N GLY A 527 0.83 -4.94 -9.48
CA GLY A 527 0.49 -6.22 -8.87
C GLY A 527 1.36 -7.38 -9.34
N PRO A 528 1.00 -8.61 -8.97
CA PRO A 528 1.67 -9.81 -9.43
C PRO A 528 1.46 -10.03 -10.93
N ARG A 529 2.31 -10.83 -11.57
CA ARG A 529 2.10 -11.22 -12.97
C ARG A 529 0.87 -12.11 -13.08
N GLY A 530 -0.13 -11.62 -13.81
CA GLY A 530 -1.40 -12.31 -13.99
C GLY A 530 -2.37 -11.48 -14.85
N GLY A 531 -3.58 -12.00 -15.04
CA GLY A 531 -4.67 -11.34 -15.72
C GLY A 531 -5.99 -11.43 -14.94
N ILE A 532 -6.97 -10.62 -15.32
CA ILE A 532 -8.35 -10.72 -14.87
C ILE A 532 -9.30 -10.46 -16.02
N ILE A 533 -10.53 -10.93 -15.86
CA ILE A 533 -11.65 -10.64 -16.77
C ILE A 533 -12.76 -9.99 -15.96
N LEU A 534 -13.26 -8.88 -16.44
CA LEU A 534 -14.44 -8.18 -15.92
C LEU A 534 -15.54 -8.26 -16.98
N CYS A 535 -16.79 -8.50 -16.57
CA CYS A 535 -17.88 -8.53 -17.53
C CYS A 535 -19.23 -8.17 -16.87
N LYS A 536 -20.25 -8.00 -17.72
CA LYS A 536 -21.63 -7.89 -17.24
C LYS A 536 -22.10 -9.23 -16.68
N ALA A 537 -22.93 -9.20 -15.65
CA ALA A 537 -23.39 -10.40 -14.91
C ALA A 537 -23.98 -11.48 -15.83
N LYS A 538 -24.66 -11.08 -16.90
CA LYS A 538 -25.26 -12.00 -17.89
C LYS A 538 -24.24 -12.91 -18.61
N TYR A 539 -22.95 -12.58 -18.59
CA TYR A 539 -21.88 -13.35 -19.23
C TYR A 539 -20.99 -14.11 -18.25
N ALA A 540 -21.26 -13.97 -16.95
CA ALA A 540 -20.41 -14.52 -15.89
C ALA A 540 -20.21 -16.04 -16.02
N LYS A 541 -21.29 -16.77 -16.29
CA LYS A 541 -21.27 -18.24 -16.37
C LYS A 541 -20.40 -18.74 -17.52
N GLU A 542 -20.51 -18.13 -18.68
CA GLU A 542 -19.76 -18.49 -19.88
C GLU A 542 -18.27 -18.18 -19.70
N ILE A 543 -17.94 -17.01 -19.12
CA ILE A 543 -16.56 -16.62 -18.81
C ILE A 543 -15.96 -17.59 -17.79
N ASP A 544 -16.63 -17.85 -16.68
CA ASP A 544 -16.11 -18.74 -15.65
C ASP A 544 -15.90 -20.16 -16.19
N SER A 545 -16.87 -20.68 -16.94
CA SER A 545 -16.74 -21.99 -17.59
C SER A 545 -15.60 -22.05 -18.61
N MET A 546 -15.35 -20.96 -19.33
CA MET A 546 -14.26 -20.93 -20.31
C MET A 546 -12.90 -20.74 -19.66
N VAL A 547 -12.80 -20.05 -18.53
CA VAL A 547 -11.55 -20.01 -17.75
C VAL A 547 -11.27 -21.38 -17.17
N PHE A 548 -12.19 -21.93 -16.39
CA PHE A 548 -12.08 -23.29 -15.86
C PHE A 548 -13.40 -24.07 -16.10
N PRO A 549 -13.34 -25.24 -16.75
CA PRO A 549 -12.15 -25.97 -17.21
C PRO A 549 -11.69 -25.64 -18.64
N GLY A 550 -12.23 -24.59 -19.28
CA GLY A 550 -12.05 -24.36 -20.71
C GLY A 550 -10.60 -24.17 -21.17
N VAL A 551 -9.87 -23.21 -20.60
CA VAL A 551 -8.48 -22.87 -21.01
C VAL A 551 -7.45 -23.06 -19.90
N GLN A 552 -7.88 -23.26 -18.65
CA GLN A 552 -7.02 -23.45 -17.49
C GLN A 552 -7.48 -24.60 -16.61
N GLY A 553 -6.57 -25.15 -15.79
CA GLY A 553 -6.84 -26.08 -14.68
C GLY A 553 -6.71 -25.35 -13.34
N GLY A 554 -5.82 -25.86 -12.45
CA GLY A 554 -5.63 -25.30 -11.11
C GLY A 554 -5.20 -23.82 -11.12
N PRO A 555 -5.91 -22.94 -10.40
CA PRO A 555 -5.55 -21.54 -10.28
C PRO A 555 -4.29 -21.37 -9.42
N LEU A 556 -3.54 -20.29 -9.68
CA LEU A 556 -2.34 -19.94 -8.93
C LEU A 556 -2.73 -19.14 -7.68
N MET A 557 -3.03 -19.83 -6.56
CA MET A 557 -3.60 -19.19 -5.37
C MET A 557 -2.68 -18.14 -4.73
N HIS A 558 -1.36 -18.35 -4.76
CA HIS A 558 -0.37 -17.35 -4.34
C HIS A 558 -0.38 -16.09 -5.21
N VAL A 559 -0.64 -16.22 -6.51
CA VAL A 559 -0.79 -15.07 -7.42
C VAL A 559 -2.14 -14.37 -7.19
N ILE A 560 -3.23 -15.12 -6.96
CA ILE A 560 -4.55 -14.54 -6.64
C ILE A 560 -4.48 -13.74 -5.33
N ALA A 561 -3.74 -14.24 -4.32
CA ALA A 561 -3.48 -13.49 -3.09
C ALA A 561 -2.71 -12.19 -3.38
N GLY A 562 -1.72 -12.22 -4.26
CA GLY A 562 -1.03 -11.02 -4.72
C GLY A 562 -1.96 -10.04 -5.44
N LYS A 563 -2.93 -10.54 -6.24
CA LYS A 563 -3.98 -9.70 -6.86
C LYS A 563 -4.87 -9.05 -5.80
N ALA A 564 -5.28 -9.81 -4.77
CA ALA A 564 -6.09 -9.30 -3.68
C ALA A 564 -5.40 -8.14 -2.93
N ILE A 565 -4.10 -8.25 -2.66
CA ILE A 565 -3.29 -7.19 -2.04
C ILE A 565 -3.17 -6.00 -2.98
N CYS A 566 -2.81 -6.23 -4.23
CA CYS A 566 -2.67 -5.19 -5.25
C CYS A 566 -3.96 -4.34 -5.39
N PHE A 567 -5.13 -4.97 -5.45
CA PHE A 567 -6.39 -4.25 -5.57
C PHE A 567 -6.73 -3.46 -4.30
N LEU A 568 -6.41 -3.98 -3.11
CA LEU A 568 -6.55 -3.24 -1.86
C LEU A 568 -5.64 -1.99 -1.84
N GLU A 569 -4.41 -2.11 -2.30
CA GLU A 569 -3.50 -0.97 -2.44
C GLU A 569 -4.02 0.04 -3.47
N ALA A 570 -4.62 -0.43 -4.58
CA ALA A 570 -5.15 0.41 -5.63
C ALA A 570 -6.46 1.14 -5.25
N LEU A 571 -7.19 0.66 -4.25
CA LEU A 571 -8.38 1.32 -3.69
C LEU A 571 -8.02 2.49 -2.76
N LYS A 572 -6.76 2.62 -2.33
CA LYS A 572 -6.33 3.70 -1.44
C LYS A 572 -6.20 5.03 -2.19
N PRO A 573 -6.47 6.18 -1.52
CA PRO A 573 -6.35 7.51 -2.13
C PRO A 573 -4.97 7.80 -2.72
N GLU A 574 -3.89 7.30 -2.09
CA GLU A 574 -2.50 7.51 -2.53
C GLU A 574 -2.24 6.90 -3.91
N PHE A 575 -2.99 5.84 -4.28
CA PHE A 575 -2.87 5.25 -5.60
C PHE A 575 -3.39 6.17 -6.71
N LYS A 576 -4.43 6.94 -6.43
CA LYS A 576 -4.95 7.96 -7.37
C LYS A 576 -3.92 9.06 -7.60
N GLU A 577 -3.28 9.52 -6.53
CA GLU A 577 -2.18 10.49 -6.61
C GLU A 577 -1.00 9.97 -7.42
N TYR A 578 -0.60 8.71 -7.16
CA TYR A 578 0.44 8.03 -7.90
C TYR A 578 0.12 7.98 -9.40
N GLN A 579 -1.09 7.59 -9.79
CA GLN A 579 -1.48 7.51 -11.21
C GLN A 579 -1.53 8.89 -11.88
N ALA A 580 -1.96 9.92 -11.16
CA ALA A 580 -1.90 11.30 -11.64
C ALA A 580 -0.45 11.74 -11.87
N GLN A 581 0.48 11.36 -10.97
CA GLN A 581 1.90 11.65 -11.14
C GLN A 581 2.51 10.90 -12.33
N VAL A 582 2.10 9.66 -12.59
CA VAL A 582 2.54 8.90 -13.77
C VAL A 582 2.24 9.67 -15.06
N VAL A 583 1.05 10.26 -15.18
CA VAL A 583 0.66 11.04 -16.38
C VAL A 583 1.46 12.36 -16.46
N ARG A 584 1.64 13.06 -15.34
CA ARG A 584 2.47 14.28 -15.33
C ARG A 584 3.91 13.98 -15.74
N ASN A 585 4.48 12.92 -15.21
CA ASN A 585 5.82 12.45 -15.57
C ASN A 585 5.95 12.11 -17.07
N ALA A 586 4.96 11.41 -17.62
CA ALA A 586 4.96 11.08 -19.05
C ALA A 586 4.93 12.33 -19.93
N ARG A 587 4.14 13.32 -19.56
CA ARG A 587 4.10 14.61 -20.26
C ARG A 587 5.43 15.35 -20.16
N ALA A 588 6.02 15.41 -18.95
CA ALA A 588 7.30 16.06 -18.72
C ALA A 588 8.44 15.40 -19.53
N LEU A 589 8.49 14.06 -19.55
CA LEU A 589 9.47 13.32 -20.36
C LEU A 589 9.28 13.61 -21.86
N ALA A 590 8.05 13.61 -22.36
CA ALA A 590 7.75 13.93 -23.76
C ALA A 590 8.20 15.35 -24.11
N GLU A 591 7.91 16.34 -23.26
CA GLU A 591 8.34 17.72 -23.49
C GLU A 591 9.86 17.87 -23.39
N GLY A 592 10.53 17.17 -22.48
CA GLY A 592 11.99 17.12 -22.39
C GLY A 592 12.62 16.60 -23.69
N LEU A 593 12.10 15.50 -24.25
CA LEU A 593 12.58 14.94 -25.50
C LEU A 593 12.32 15.87 -26.70
N LYS A 594 11.17 16.55 -26.76
CA LYS A 594 10.89 17.56 -27.80
C LYS A 594 11.89 18.71 -27.78
N LYS A 595 12.33 19.17 -26.60
CA LYS A 595 13.36 20.21 -26.48
C LYS A 595 14.69 19.80 -27.11
N HIS A 596 14.97 18.51 -27.17
CA HIS A 596 16.12 17.93 -27.86
C HIS A 596 15.86 17.60 -29.35
N GLY A 597 14.71 18.00 -29.87
CA GLY A 597 14.38 17.81 -31.29
C GLY A 597 13.78 16.45 -31.67
N TYR A 598 13.44 15.58 -30.67
CA TYR A 598 12.78 14.32 -30.94
C TYR A 598 11.30 14.53 -31.33
N ARG A 599 10.83 13.79 -32.30
CA ARG A 599 9.42 13.76 -32.68
C ARG A 599 8.66 12.76 -31.77
N ILE A 600 7.62 13.23 -31.11
CA ILE A 600 6.72 12.36 -30.33
C ILE A 600 5.51 12.05 -31.25
N VAL A 601 5.23 10.76 -31.44
CA VAL A 601 4.09 10.29 -32.22
C VAL A 601 2.79 10.88 -31.65
N SER A 602 1.88 11.29 -32.52
CA SER A 602 0.64 12.03 -32.20
C SER A 602 0.84 13.35 -31.43
N GLY A 603 2.07 13.89 -31.42
CA GLY A 603 2.40 15.18 -30.81
C GLY A 603 2.51 15.17 -29.28
N GLY A 604 2.40 14.02 -28.59
CA GLY A 604 2.51 13.96 -27.11
C GLY A 604 1.81 12.76 -26.51
N THR A 605 1.48 12.84 -25.20
CA THR A 605 0.82 11.76 -24.47
C THR A 605 -0.27 12.27 -23.52
N ASP A 606 -1.34 11.49 -23.40
CA ASP A 606 -2.43 11.67 -22.44
C ASP A 606 -2.42 10.59 -21.33
N ASN A 607 -1.50 9.61 -21.43
CA ASN A 607 -1.40 8.48 -20.51
C ASN A 607 0.04 8.28 -19.99
N HIS A 608 0.45 7.06 -19.68
CA HIS A 608 1.72 6.69 -19.04
C HIS A 608 2.87 6.44 -20.02
N LEU A 609 2.62 6.43 -21.33
CA LEU A 609 3.61 6.06 -22.34
C LEU A 609 3.66 7.06 -23.48
N MET A 610 4.75 7.01 -24.23
CA MET A 610 4.91 7.72 -25.51
C MET A 610 5.69 6.87 -26.51
N LEU A 611 5.47 7.14 -27.79
CA LEU A 611 6.32 6.64 -28.88
C LEU A 611 7.19 7.80 -29.40
N VAL A 612 8.48 7.52 -29.49
CA VAL A 612 9.47 8.47 -30.03
C VAL A 612 9.85 8.02 -31.43
N ASP A 613 9.61 8.88 -32.44
CA ASP A 613 10.04 8.67 -33.81
C ASP A 613 11.50 9.11 -33.94
N LEU A 614 12.38 8.18 -34.29
CA LEU A 614 13.82 8.39 -34.38
C LEU A 614 14.28 8.71 -35.83
N ARG A 615 13.39 8.65 -36.83
CA ARG A 615 13.73 8.96 -38.24
C ARG A 615 14.33 10.35 -38.47
N PRO A 616 13.83 11.42 -37.77
CA PRO A 616 14.45 12.74 -37.91
C PRO A 616 15.90 12.79 -37.39
N MET A 617 16.29 11.86 -36.52
CA MET A 617 17.63 11.78 -35.95
C MET A 617 18.53 10.81 -36.72
N GLY A 618 18.03 10.12 -37.75
CA GLY A 618 18.77 9.13 -38.54
C GLY A 618 19.18 7.88 -37.71
N ILE A 619 18.39 7.50 -36.69
CA ILE A 619 18.67 6.39 -35.77
C ILE A 619 17.52 5.38 -35.88
N ASP A 620 17.81 4.09 -35.99
CA ASP A 620 16.79 3.06 -35.88
C ASP A 620 16.58 2.64 -34.42
N GLY A 621 15.40 2.07 -34.11
CA GLY A 621 15.03 1.71 -32.76
C GLY A 621 15.91 0.62 -32.13
N LYS A 622 16.55 -0.25 -32.93
CA LYS A 622 17.47 -1.26 -32.40
C LYS A 622 18.75 -0.62 -31.88
N VAL A 623 19.35 0.23 -32.68
CA VAL A 623 20.55 1.00 -32.30
C VAL A 623 20.28 1.88 -31.09
N ALA A 624 19.10 2.52 -31.05
CA ALA A 624 18.70 3.32 -29.89
C ALA A 624 18.57 2.47 -28.61
N GLN A 625 17.89 1.33 -28.70
CA GLN A 625 17.76 0.42 -27.56
C GLN A 625 19.13 -0.04 -27.04
N GLU A 626 20.03 -0.48 -27.92
CA GLU A 626 21.37 -0.95 -27.54
C GLU A 626 22.21 0.14 -26.87
N ALA A 627 22.14 1.39 -27.36
CA ALA A 627 22.84 2.52 -26.76
C ALA A 627 22.26 2.88 -25.38
N LEU A 628 20.95 2.87 -25.23
CA LEU A 628 20.28 3.12 -23.96
C LEU A 628 20.60 2.03 -22.94
N ASP A 629 20.55 0.75 -23.32
CA ASP A 629 20.92 -0.38 -22.46
C ASP A 629 22.37 -0.25 -21.96
N ALA A 630 23.31 0.13 -22.84
CA ALA A 630 24.70 0.37 -22.47
C ALA A 630 24.84 1.52 -21.45
N ALA A 631 23.99 2.53 -21.55
CA ALA A 631 23.93 3.66 -20.62
C ALA A 631 23.12 3.39 -19.35
N GLY A 632 22.59 2.16 -19.15
CA GLY A 632 21.76 1.83 -17.97
C GLY A 632 20.32 2.37 -18.05
N ILE A 633 19.81 2.66 -19.23
CA ILE A 633 18.43 3.09 -19.47
C ILE A 633 17.70 1.99 -20.23
N THR A 634 16.76 1.33 -19.58
CA THR A 634 16.01 0.22 -20.15
C THR A 634 14.79 0.73 -20.91
N ALA A 635 14.75 0.45 -22.21
CA ALA A 635 13.65 0.84 -23.09
C ALA A 635 13.43 -0.26 -24.15
N ASN A 636 12.32 -0.21 -24.89
CA ASN A 636 12.10 -1.15 -25.98
C ASN A 636 11.99 -0.45 -27.34
N LYS A 637 12.61 -1.04 -28.35
CA LYS A 637 12.37 -0.68 -29.76
C LYS A 637 10.89 -0.93 -30.10
N ASN A 638 10.31 -0.07 -30.92
CA ASN A 638 8.89 -0.15 -31.30
C ASN A 638 8.66 0.42 -32.70
N SER A 639 7.83 -0.28 -33.49
CA SER A 639 7.32 0.31 -34.74
C SER A 639 6.45 1.51 -34.38
N ILE A 640 6.47 2.50 -35.29
CA ILE A 640 5.59 3.67 -35.23
C ILE A 640 4.50 3.54 -36.29
N PRO A 641 3.36 4.25 -36.16
CA PRO A 641 2.35 4.23 -37.19
C PRO A 641 2.95 4.53 -38.56
N PHE A 642 2.52 3.76 -39.59
CA PHE A 642 3.01 3.87 -40.99
C PHE A 642 4.53 3.66 -41.11
N ASP A 643 5.12 2.85 -40.23
CA ASP A 643 6.53 2.49 -40.29
C ASP A 643 6.81 1.62 -41.53
N THR A 644 7.75 2.04 -42.38
CA THR A 644 8.20 1.28 -43.55
C THR A 644 9.39 0.38 -43.24
N ALA A 645 9.94 0.49 -42.03
CA ALA A 645 11.07 -0.32 -41.60
C ALA A 645 10.65 -1.72 -41.14
N SER A 646 11.61 -2.65 -41.14
CA SER A 646 11.38 -4.01 -40.63
C SER A 646 11.06 -3.98 -39.13
N PRO A 647 10.14 -4.83 -38.64
CA PRO A 647 9.88 -4.99 -37.21
C PRO A 647 11.12 -5.35 -36.39
N MET A 648 12.16 -5.91 -37.00
CA MET A 648 13.45 -6.20 -36.35
C MET A 648 14.32 -4.97 -36.11
N LYS A 649 14.15 -3.94 -36.94
CA LYS A 649 14.81 -2.63 -36.89
C LYS A 649 13.76 -1.52 -37.09
N PRO A 650 12.83 -1.36 -36.14
CA PRO A 650 11.77 -0.39 -36.27
C PRO A 650 12.30 1.05 -36.13
N SER A 651 11.52 2.02 -36.56
CA SER A 651 11.92 3.43 -36.61
C SER A 651 11.76 4.18 -35.28
N GLY A 652 11.31 3.53 -34.20
CA GLY A 652 11.06 4.19 -32.95
C GLY A 652 11.40 3.38 -31.71
N ILE A 653 11.23 4.04 -30.57
CA ILE A 653 11.26 3.44 -29.22
C ILE A 653 9.98 3.79 -28.48
N ARG A 654 9.57 2.92 -27.54
CA ARG A 654 8.47 3.17 -26.60
C ARG A 654 9.06 3.43 -25.25
N LEU A 655 8.59 4.49 -24.58
CA LEU A 655 8.98 4.90 -23.24
C LEU A 655 7.75 5.02 -22.36
N GLY A 656 7.88 4.71 -21.07
CA GLY A 656 6.82 4.85 -20.09
C GLY A 656 7.37 5.24 -18.71
N THR A 657 6.53 5.77 -17.86
CA THR A 657 6.93 6.38 -16.59
C THR A 657 6.46 5.66 -15.30
N PRO A 658 5.67 4.56 -15.33
CA PRO A 658 5.16 3.96 -14.10
C PRO A 658 6.26 3.54 -13.12
N ALA A 659 7.31 2.86 -13.59
CA ALA A 659 8.39 2.34 -12.75
C ALA A 659 9.17 3.45 -12.04
N MET A 660 9.53 4.52 -12.76
CA MET A 660 10.25 5.64 -12.16
C MET A 660 9.38 6.47 -11.22
N THR A 661 8.08 6.59 -11.53
CA THR A 661 7.11 7.19 -10.60
C THR A 661 6.95 6.37 -9.32
N THR A 662 6.98 5.03 -9.39
CA THR A 662 6.99 4.15 -8.21
C THR A 662 8.21 4.37 -7.33
N ARG A 663 9.36 4.71 -7.90
CA ARG A 663 10.58 5.10 -7.16
C ARG A 663 10.51 6.49 -6.52
N GLY A 664 9.45 7.28 -6.80
CA GLY A 664 9.25 8.62 -6.25
C GLY A 664 9.76 9.76 -7.13
N MET A 665 10.22 9.48 -8.35
CA MET A 665 10.65 10.52 -9.31
C MET A 665 9.45 11.33 -9.80
N LYS A 666 9.67 12.63 -10.04
CA LYS A 666 8.67 13.61 -10.48
C LYS A 666 9.11 14.27 -11.78
N GLU A 667 8.45 15.36 -12.17
CA GLU A 667 8.63 16.05 -13.44
C GLU A 667 10.07 16.56 -13.64
N SER A 668 10.77 16.99 -12.58
CA SER A 668 12.17 17.43 -12.65
C SER A 668 13.09 16.31 -13.13
N GLU A 669 12.97 15.14 -12.52
CA GLU A 669 13.77 13.97 -12.87
C GLU A 669 13.44 13.47 -14.29
N MET A 670 12.23 13.71 -14.79
CA MET A 670 11.87 13.35 -16.18
C MET A 670 12.62 14.22 -17.21
N PHE A 671 12.89 15.48 -16.90
CA PHE A 671 13.76 16.31 -17.75
C PHE A 671 15.21 15.84 -17.68
N ASP A 672 15.71 15.44 -16.51
CA ASP A 672 17.05 14.86 -16.37
C ASP A 672 17.17 13.55 -17.16
N ILE A 673 16.15 12.68 -17.10
CA ILE A 673 16.08 11.45 -17.89
C ILE A 673 16.07 11.76 -19.39
N ALA A 674 15.32 12.77 -19.84
CA ALA A 674 15.33 13.18 -21.24
C ALA A 674 16.74 13.64 -21.70
N ASN A 675 17.46 14.35 -20.84
CA ASN A 675 18.85 14.75 -21.11
C ASN A 675 19.78 13.53 -21.20
N LEU A 676 19.65 12.56 -20.28
CA LEU A 676 20.44 11.33 -20.29
C LEU A 676 20.17 10.47 -21.53
N ILE A 677 18.89 10.34 -21.94
CA ILE A 677 18.51 9.69 -23.21
C ILE A 677 19.18 10.37 -24.38
N HIS A 678 19.10 11.70 -24.44
CA HIS A 678 19.72 12.48 -25.51
C HIS A 678 21.24 12.25 -25.57
N GLN A 679 21.93 12.35 -24.44
CA GLN A 679 23.37 12.11 -24.35
C GLN A 679 23.73 10.69 -24.80
N ALA A 680 23.03 9.67 -24.34
CA ALA A 680 23.27 8.28 -24.72
C ALA A 680 23.11 8.08 -26.24
N LEU A 681 22.06 8.63 -26.83
CA LEU A 681 21.82 8.52 -28.28
C LEU A 681 22.83 9.30 -29.12
N GLN A 682 23.28 10.46 -28.66
CA GLN A 682 24.35 11.22 -29.34
C GLN A 682 25.71 10.51 -29.26
N LYS A 683 26.01 9.90 -28.11
CA LYS A 683 27.27 9.20 -27.83
C LYS A 683 27.25 7.72 -28.16
N ARG A 684 26.23 7.22 -28.90
CA ARG A 684 25.97 5.78 -29.11
C ARG A 684 27.11 4.96 -29.68
N ASN A 685 28.07 5.59 -30.34
CA ASN A 685 29.23 4.92 -30.91
C ASN A 685 30.50 5.03 -30.04
N ASP A 686 30.42 5.61 -28.86
CA ASP A 686 31.54 5.81 -27.94
C ASP A 686 31.27 5.09 -26.61
N PRO A 687 31.80 3.88 -26.40
CA PRO A 687 31.58 3.10 -25.19
C PRO A 687 32.05 3.80 -23.90
N ALA A 688 33.14 4.59 -23.96
CA ALA A 688 33.63 5.31 -22.79
C ALA A 688 32.69 6.47 -22.38
N ALA A 689 32.17 7.17 -23.37
CA ALA A 689 31.17 8.21 -23.15
C ALA A 689 29.82 7.65 -22.65
N LEU A 690 29.40 6.45 -23.12
CA LEU A 690 28.22 5.75 -22.59
C LEU A 690 28.40 5.31 -21.14
N GLU A 691 29.58 4.84 -20.72
CA GLU A 691 29.85 4.53 -19.32
C GLU A 691 29.75 5.81 -18.43
N GLY A 692 30.20 6.97 -18.93
CA GLY A 692 30.00 8.24 -18.25
C GLY A 692 28.50 8.56 -18.02
N VAL A 693 27.65 8.33 -19.03
CA VAL A 693 26.20 8.47 -18.88
C VAL A 693 25.64 7.47 -17.87
N ARG A 694 26.13 6.24 -17.89
CA ARG A 694 25.73 5.20 -16.95
C ARG A 694 26.04 5.54 -15.49
N GLU A 695 27.18 6.20 -15.24
CA GLU A 695 27.48 6.70 -13.91
C GLU A 695 26.52 7.78 -13.44
N GLU A 696 26.08 8.67 -14.34
CA GLU A 696 25.04 9.67 -14.02
C GLU A 696 23.69 9.00 -13.75
N VAL A 697 23.32 7.98 -14.51
CA VAL A 697 22.13 7.14 -14.26
C VAL A 697 22.19 6.52 -12.86
N ARG A 698 23.34 5.92 -12.46
CA ARG A 698 23.52 5.35 -11.11
C ARG A 698 23.40 6.39 -10.01
N ARG A 699 23.94 7.60 -10.22
CA ARG A 699 23.80 8.69 -9.25
C ARG A 699 22.34 9.10 -9.09
N LEU A 700 21.61 9.26 -10.18
CA LEU A 700 20.20 9.62 -10.13
C LEU A 700 19.36 8.52 -9.45
N THR A 701 19.55 7.25 -9.84
CA THR A 701 18.80 6.15 -9.27
C THR A 701 19.08 5.90 -7.79
N ALA A 702 20.30 6.20 -7.32
CA ALA A 702 20.67 6.10 -5.90
C ALA A 702 19.90 7.09 -5.00
N LEU A 703 19.42 8.21 -5.54
CA LEU A 703 18.57 9.16 -4.81
C LEU A 703 17.15 8.63 -4.61
N PHE A 704 16.72 7.67 -5.42
CA PHE A 704 15.39 7.08 -5.44
C PHE A 704 15.47 5.55 -5.35
N PRO A 705 15.87 4.99 -4.20
CA PRO A 705 16.04 3.54 -4.05
C PRO A 705 14.70 2.81 -4.19
N LEU A 706 14.77 1.53 -4.61
CA LEU A 706 13.59 0.65 -4.59
C LEU A 706 13.11 0.45 -3.16
N ALA A 707 11.79 0.37 -2.97
CA ALA A 707 11.22 -0.04 -1.69
C ALA A 707 11.63 -1.48 -1.39
N SER A 708 12.28 -1.69 -0.24
CA SER A 708 12.78 -3.00 0.21
C SER A 708 11.71 -3.77 0.97
#